data_8af0ef3065479a22cc958e497e903248
#
_entry.id   8af0ef3065479a22cc958e497e903248
#
_cell.length_a   1.000
_cell.length_b   1.000
_cell.length_c   1.000
_cell.angle_alpha   90.00
_cell.angle_beta   90.00
_cell.angle_gamma   90.00
#
_symmetry.space_group_name_H-M   'P 1'
#
loop_
_entity.id
_entity.type
_entity.pdbx_description
1 polymer ?
#
loop_
_entity_poly.entity_id
_entity_poly.type
_entity_poly.pdbx_seq_one_letter_code
_entity_poly.pdbx_strand_id
1 'polypeptide(L)'
;MESIKGYVEHIVYRNEENGYTVFNLNNDDGEITCVGNFHYIEEGELLHLEGSYTTHKLYGTQFKVEESTVCEPEDLVSIERYLGSGAVKGVGAALAGRIVKKFREDTFRIIEEEPERLAEIKGISERKAREIAVQVEEKKDMRQAMLYLQKYGISTTLAARIYQHYGRTVYRVIEENPYQIADHVPGVGFKTADEIASKVGIHTDSDFRIRSGIFYTLLQSVGEGHVYLRQEALLYRTGQLLQVEIQNIEKYLMDLAMEKKVVLKEAEDGMRVYSAHYYYMEMNTAKMLHDLNVDCEVDEALLERRLHSIEDNTGMVLDDMQRTAVLEAVRRGLMVLTGGPGTGKTTTINAMIHLFESEGLNIALAAPTGRAAKRMTEATGYEASTIHRLLEVDGNPEGDSPTGFQRNEENPLEDDVIIIDEVSMVDLPLIYALLKAIVPGTRLILVGDRNQLPSVGPGSVLKDMIASECFTVVMLTRIFRQAGESDIVMNAHKINRGEAIELNNKSRDFFFLKRQDPNVIISVLITLIQKKLPKYVHAKPYDIQVLTPMRKGLLGVERLNKILQEYLNPPEKGKKEKEYGDRLFREGDKVMQIKNNYQLEWEVSTRYGMTIDKGVGVFNGDMGIVKEINSYEETVTVEYDEQRMVKYPYNLLEELELAYAITIHKSQGSEYPAVVIPLLQGPRQLYHRNLLYTAVTRAKHCVTLVGSDTVFQEMIRNANEQDRNTSLHERIRELQ
;
A
#
# COMPACT_ATOMS: atom_id res chain seq x y z
N MET A 1 -40.58 4.25 9.41
CA MET A 1 -39.55 3.80 10.39
C MET A 1 -40.32 3.21 11.55
N GLU A 2 -39.95 2.02 11.95
CA GLU A 2 -40.47 1.35 13.13
C GLU A 2 -39.43 1.43 14.22
N SER A 3 -39.91 1.41 15.48
CA SER A 3 -39.03 1.52 16.65
C SER A 3 -39.22 0.29 17.51
N ILE A 4 -38.10 -0.31 17.92
CA ILE A 4 -38.08 -1.43 18.83
C ILE A 4 -37.13 -1.17 19.99
N LYS A 5 -37.48 -1.65 21.19
CA LYS A 5 -36.62 -1.58 22.38
C LYS A 5 -36.43 -2.99 22.93
N GLY A 6 -35.19 -3.35 23.23
CA GLY A 6 -34.88 -4.68 23.73
C GLY A 6 -33.43 -4.84 24.14
N TYR A 7 -33.09 -6.00 24.69
CA TYR A 7 -31.74 -6.34 25.13
C TYR A 7 -30.98 -7.10 24.06
N VAL A 8 -29.71 -6.79 23.91
CA VAL A 8 -28.78 -7.60 23.08
C VAL A 8 -28.55 -8.93 23.78
N GLU A 9 -29.13 -9.98 23.26
CA GLU A 9 -29.00 -11.32 23.86
C GLU A 9 -27.69 -11.98 23.45
N HIS A 10 -27.40 -11.95 22.14
CA HIS A 10 -26.20 -12.57 21.61
C HIS A 10 -25.77 -11.86 20.32
N ILE A 11 -24.45 -11.59 20.20
CA ILE A 11 -23.86 -11.07 18.98
C ILE A 11 -23.44 -12.24 18.10
N VAL A 12 -24.23 -12.48 17.03
CA VAL A 12 -24.02 -13.59 16.10
C VAL A 12 -22.79 -13.35 15.22
N TYR A 13 -22.60 -12.09 14.79
CA TYR A 13 -21.49 -11.71 13.94
C TYR A 13 -21.16 -10.23 14.13
N ARG A 14 -19.87 -9.92 14.17
CA ARG A 14 -19.38 -8.52 14.17
C ARG A 14 -18.18 -8.41 13.24
N ASN A 15 -18.21 -7.40 12.41
CA ASN A 15 -17.05 -6.94 11.65
C ASN A 15 -16.44 -5.73 12.36
N GLU A 16 -15.25 -5.92 12.93
CA GLU A 16 -14.59 -4.89 13.74
C GLU A 16 -14.12 -3.67 12.92
N GLU A 17 -13.91 -3.83 11.60
CA GLU A 17 -13.44 -2.74 10.75
C GLU A 17 -14.54 -1.75 10.36
N ASN A 18 -15.73 -2.24 10.00
CA ASN A 18 -16.85 -1.40 9.54
C ASN A 18 -18.01 -1.31 10.53
N GLY A 19 -17.93 -2.05 11.66
CA GLY A 19 -18.95 -2.08 12.68
C GLY A 19 -20.23 -2.81 12.30
N TYR A 20 -20.28 -3.50 11.14
CA TYR A 20 -21.45 -4.29 10.77
C TYR A 20 -21.65 -5.42 11.75
N THR A 21 -22.79 -5.41 12.40
CA THR A 21 -23.11 -6.36 13.47
C THR A 21 -24.46 -7.01 13.19
N VAL A 22 -24.50 -8.32 13.36
CA VAL A 22 -25.72 -9.13 13.40
C VAL A 22 -25.88 -9.64 14.82
N PHE A 23 -26.99 -9.32 15.45
CA PHE A 23 -27.25 -9.74 16.83
C PHE A 23 -28.72 -10.02 17.05
N ASN A 24 -29.01 -10.78 18.08
CA ASN A 24 -30.36 -11.08 18.52
C ASN A 24 -30.73 -10.10 19.62
N LEU A 25 -31.83 -9.39 19.39
CA LEU A 25 -32.44 -8.46 20.35
C LEU A 25 -33.64 -9.19 20.99
N ASN A 26 -33.67 -9.28 22.30
CA ASN A 26 -34.79 -9.83 23.05
C ASN A 26 -35.65 -8.68 23.59
N ASN A 27 -36.93 -8.68 23.23
CA ASN A 27 -37.94 -7.77 23.73
C ASN A 27 -39.13 -8.51 24.28
N ASP A 28 -40.19 -7.80 24.71
CA ASP A 28 -41.40 -8.40 25.28
C ASP A 28 -42.17 -9.27 24.27
N ASP A 29 -41.95 -9.06 22.96
CA ASP A 29 -42.61 -9.84 21.89
C ASP A 29 -41.78 -11.05 21.42
N GLY A 30 -40.54 -11.20 21.90
CA GLY A 30 -39.64 -12.29 21.59
C GLY A 30 -38.28 -11.86 21.06
N GLU A 31 -37.57 -12.80 20.44
CA GLU A 31 -36.24 -12.62 19.91
C GLU A 31 -36.30 -12.12 18.46
N ILE A 32 -35.65 -11.00 18.18
CA ILE A 32 -35.59 -10.35 16.85
C ILE A 32 -34.13 -10.29 16.38
N THR A 33 -33.82 -10.83 15.22
CA THR A 33 -32.52 -10.67 14.61
C THR A 33 -32.38 -9.26 14.04
N CYS A 34 -31.45 -8.50 14.55
CA CYS A 34 -31.14 -7.13 14.13
C CYS A 34 -29.83 -7.08 13.34
N VAL A 35 -29.81 -6.25 12.31
CA VAL A 35 -28.65 -6.05 11.45
C VAL A 35 -28.43 -4.56 11.23
N GLY A 36 -27.17 -4.12 11.32
CA GLY A 36 -26.81 -2.71 11.12
C GLY A 36 -25.34 -2.45 11.38
N ASN A 37 -24.94 -1.20 11.22
CA ASN A 37 -23.58 -0.78 11.55
C ASN A 37 -23.53 -0.24 12.96
N PHE A 38 -22.94 -1.02 13.85
CA PHE A 38 -22.77 -0.68 15.26
C PHE A 38 -21.28 -0.69 15.58
N HIS A 39 -20.78 0.43 16.01
CA HIS A 39 -19.35 0.50 16.32
C HIS A 39 -19.05 0.10 17.76
N TYR A 40 -20.07 0.16 18.61
CA TYR A 40 -19.94 -0.28 19.99
C TYR A 40 -21.31 -0.74 20.51
N ILE A 41 -21.49 -2.03 20.57
CA ILE A 41 -22.60 -2.68 21.26
C ILE A 41 -22.06 -3.95 21.95
N GLU A 42 -22.60 -4.28 23.12
CA GLU A 42 -22.24 -5.46 23.90
C GLU A 42 -23.48 -6.27 24.27
N GLU A 43 -23.25 -7.57 24.49
CA GLU A 43 -24.31 -8.44 24.98
C GLU A 43 -24.80 -7.94 26.34
N GLY A 44 -26.14 -7.92 26.52
CA GLY A 44 -26.81 -7.41 27.73
C GLY A 44 -27.13 -5.94 27.72
N GLU A 45 -26.72 -5.16 26.74
CA GLU A 45 -27.11 -3.74 26.62
C GLU A 45 -28.58 -3.59 26.22
N LEU A 46 -29.25 -2.60 26.80
CA LEU A 46 -30.60 -2.20 26.43
C LEU A 46 -30.52 -1.18 25.31
N LEU A 47 -31.07 -1.54 24.14
CA LEU A 47 -31.06 -0.70 22.96
C LEU A 47 -32.46 -0.21 22.60
N HIS A 48 -32.55 1.03 22.17
CA HIS A 48 -33.67 1.57 21.42
C HIS A 48 -33.22 1.73 19.97
N LEU A 49 -33.88 1.01 19.06
CA LEU A 49 -33.51 0.90 17.66
C LEU A 49 -34.60 1.46 16.77
N GLU A 50 -34.23 2.27 15.80
CA GLU A 50 -35.10 2.76 14.74
C GLU A 50 -34.66 2.17 13.41
N GLY A 51 -35.63 1.68 12.60
CA GLY A 51 -35.30 0.99 11.36
C GLY A 51 -36.51 0.45 10.63
N SER A 52 -36.30 -0.61 9.88
CA SER A 52 -37.35 -1.30 9.11
C SER A 52 -37.13 -2.80 9.04
N TYR A 53 -38.21 -3.56 9.02
CA TYR A 53 -38.12 -5.01 8.80
C TYR A 53 -37.76 -5.30 7.34
N THR A 54 -36.79 -6.17 7.17
CA THR A 54 -36.37 -6.69 5.85
C THR A 54 -36.39 -8.21 5.87
N THR A 55 -36.73 -8.83 4.74
CA THR A 55 -36.73 -10.29 4.65
C THR A 55 -35.47 -10.76 3.91
N HIS A 56 -34.59 -11.41 4.65
CA HIS A 56 -33.41 -12.04 4.06
C HIS A 56 -33.75 -13.45 3.58
N LYS A 57 -33.30 -13.81 2.37
CA LYS A 57 -33.69 -15.08 1.70
C LYS A 57 -33.28 -16.36 2.48
N LEU A 58 -32.20 -16.30 3.29
CA LEU A 58 -31.70 -17.44 4.08
C LEU A 58 -31.98 -17.32 5.57
N TYR A 59 -31.97 -16.11 6.13
CA TYR A 59 -32.05 -15.88 7.57
C TYR A 59 -33.43 -15.35 8.02
N GLY A 60 -34.42 -15.32 7.11
CA GLY A 60 -35.77 -14.89 7.45
C GLY A 60 -35.92 -13.39 7.65
N THR A 61 -36.87 -13.00 8.46
CA THR A 61 -37.17 -11.61 8.77
C THR A 61 -36.12 -11.04 9.73
N GLN A 62 -35.51 -9.93 9.36
CA GLN A 62 -34.52 -9.22 10.15
C GLN A 62 -34.93 -7.75 10.30
N PHE A 63 -34.58 -7.14 11.41
CA PHE A 63 -34.74 -5.72 11.61
C PHE A 63 -33.47 -4.98 11.18
N LYS A 64 -33.56 -4.23 10.09
CA LYS A 64 -32.45 -3.38 9.61
C LYS A 64 -32.44 -2.08 10.36
N VAL A 65 -31.44 -1.88 11.18
CA VAL A 65 -31.28 -0.72 12.04
C VAL A 65 -30.68 0.44 11.24
N GLU A 66 -31.29 1.59 11.34
CA GLU A 66 -30.82 2.85 10.76
C GLU A 66 -30.24 3.77 11.86
N GLU A 67 -30.92 3.82 13.03
CA GLU A 67 -30.45 4.54 14.21
C GLU A 67 -30.54 3.66 15.46
N SER A 68 -29.58 3.84 16.37
CA SER A 68 -29.54 3.09 17.63
C SER A 68 -29.15 4.00 18.78
N THR A 69 -29.86 3.88 19.90
CA THR A 69 -29.57 4.57 21.15
C THR A 69 -29.48 3.55 22.28
N VAL A 70 -28.38 3.60 23.04
CA VAL A 70 -28.22 2.75 24.23
C VAL A 70 -28.99 3.41 25.37
N CYS A 71 -29.85 2.65 26.00
CA CYS A 71 -30.63 3.07 27.18
C CYS A 71 -29.93 2.61 28.47
N GLU A 72 -30.00 3.40 29.52
CA GLU A 72 -29.56 2.94 30.83
C GLU A 72 -30.56 1.89 31.35
N PRO A 73 -30.08 0.82 32.02
CA PRO A 73 -30.96 -0.19 32.61
C PRO A 73 -31.78 0.43 33.75
N GLU A 74 -33.09 0.50 33.57
CA GLU A 74 -34.01 1.15 34.51
C GLU A 74 -34.65 0.16 35.52
N ASP A 75 -34.57 -1.13 35.23
CA ASP A 75 -35.19 -2.17 36.05
C ASP A 75 -34.17 -3.24 36.52
N LEU A 76 -34.55 -4.03 37.53
CA LEU A 76 -33.68 -5.02 38.18
C LEU A 76 -33.23 -6.12 37.23
N VAL A 77 -34.07 -6.52 36.29
CA VAL A 77 -33.76 -7.57 35.32
C VAL A 77 -32.74 -7.10 34.34
N SER A 78 -32.83 -5.83 33.93
CA SER A 78 -31.90 -5.14 33.05
C SER A 78 -30.53 -5.02 33.65
N ILE A 79 -30.45 -4.62 34.91
CA ILE A 79 -29.20 -4.48 35.67
C ILE A 79 -28.53 -5.85 35.81
N GLU A 80 -29.31 -6.90 36.12
CA GLU A 80 -28.79 -8.26 36.23
C GLU A 80 -28.23 -8.77 34.90
N ARG A 81 -28.96 -8.57 33.81
CA ARG A 81 -28.50 -8.95 32.45
C ARG A 81 -27.24 -8.21 32.03
N TYR A 82 -27.19 -6.90 32.21
CA TYR A 82 -26.01 -6.10 31.90
C TYR A 82 -24.76 -6.61 32.64
N LEU A 83 -24.84 -6.80 33.94
CA LEU A 83 -23.71 -7.27 34.74
C LEU A 83 -23.32 -8.72 34.41
N GLY A 84 -24.29 -9.56 34.03
CA GLY A 84 -24.09 -10.99 33.78
C GLY A 84 -23.75 -11.36 32.35
N SER A 85 -23.83 -10.44 31.39
CA SER A 85 -23.63 -10.68 29.96
C SER A 85 -22.18 -10.93 29.54
N GLY A 86 -21.23 -10.71 30.46
CA GLY A 86 -19.78 -10.66 30.11
C GLY A 86 -19.25 -9.26 29.90
N ALA A 87 -20.12 -8.25 29.87
CA ALA A 87 -19.73 -6.83 29.80
C ALA A 87 -18.76 -6.43 30.92
N VAL A 88 -18.88 -7.04 32.09
CA VAL A 88 -17.97 -6.87 33.22
C VAL A 88 -17.20 -8.17 33.43
N LYS A 89 -15.91 -8.18 33.09
CA LYS A 89 -15.07 -9.40 33.23
C LYS A 89 -15.08 -9.93 34.66
N GLY A 90 -15.39 -11.22 34.80
CA GLY A 90 -15.44 -11.90 36.08
C GLY A 90 -16.78 -11.80 36.81
N VAL A 91 -17.79 -11.18 36.22
CA VAL A 91 -19.20 -11.22 36.71
C VAL A 91 -20.02 -12.08 35.75
N GLY A 92 -20.29 -13.33 36.09
CA GLY A 92 -21.21 -14.17 35.33
C GLY A 92 -22.66 -14.02 35.87
N ALA A 93 -23.65 -14.54 35.12
CA ALA A 93 -25.06 -14.40 35.40
C ALA A 93 -25.44 -14.74 36.85
N ALA A 94 -24.91 -15.85 37.42
CA ALA A 94 -25.16 -16.25 38.80
C ALA A 94 -24.61 -15.25 39.84
N LEU A 95 -23.55 -14.52 39.53
CA LEU A 95 -22.98 -13.50 40.40
C LEU A 95 -23.75 -12.18 40.28
N ALA A 96 -24.10 -11.82 39.05
CA ALA A 96 -24.95 -10.64 38.74
C ALA A 96 -26.29 -10.74 39.48
N GLY A 97 -26.97 -11.92 39.42
CA GLY A 97 -28.20 -12.15 40.15
C GLY A 97 -28.06 -11.97 41.67
N ARG A 98 -26.93 -12.38 42.25
CA ARG A 98 -26.64 -12.14 43.68
C ARG A 98 -26.40 -10.70 44.03
N ILE A 99 -25.73 -9.95 43.16
CA ILE A 99 -25.47 -8.51 43.32
C ILE A 99 -26.80 -7.76 43.29
N VAL A 100 -27.59 -7.96 42.24
CA VAL A 100 -28.87 -7.26 42.05
C VAL A 100 -29.90 -7.65 43.11
N LYS A 101 -29.96 -8.93 43.52
CA LYS A 101 -30.84 -9.37 44.61
C LYS A 101 -30.52 -8.67 45.92
N LYS A 102 -29.26 -8.36 46.21
CA LYS A 102 -28.86 -7.69 47.45
C LYS A 102 -29.03 -6.18 47.41
N PHE A 103 -28.61 -5.56 46.34
CA PHE A 103 -28.55 -4.07 46.26
C PHE A 103 -29.71 -3.47 45.47
N ARG A 104 -30.48 -4.26 44.74
CA ARG A 104 -31.64 -3.84 43.94
C ARG A 104 -31.33 -2.64 43.04
N GLU A 105 -32.17 -1.59 43.11
CA GLU A 105 -32.03 -0.38 42.31
C GLU A 105 -30.74 0.44 42.62
N ASP A 106 -30.17 0.26 43.83
CA ASP A 106 -28.93 0.89 44.22
C ASP A 106 -27.66 0.20 43.64
N THR A 107 -27.81 -0.85 42.85
CA THR A 107 -26.67 -1.67 42.37
C THR A 107 -25.57 -0.85 41.69
N PHE A 108 -25.91 0.00 40.75
CA PHE A 108 -24.91 0.87 40.09
C PHE A 108 -24.33 1.91 41.02
N ARG A 109 -25.14 2.54 41.86
CA ARG A 109 -24.67 3.48 42.88
C ARG A 109 -23.66 2.82 43.83
N ILE A 110 -23.93 1.58 44.27
CA ILE A 110 -23.02 0.82 45.14
C ILE A 110 -21.73 0.48 44.42
N ILE A 111 -21.81 0.09 43.13
CA ILE A 111 -20.62 -0.21 42.34
C ILE A 111 -19.75 1.06 42.16
N GLU A 112 -20.37 2.21 41.94
CA GLU A 112 -19.68 3.49 41.68
C GLU A 112 -19.16 4.15 42.96
N GLU A 113 -19.99 4.23 44.01
CA GLU A 113 -19.69 5.05 45.20
C GLU A 113 -19.17 4.23 46.40
N GLU A 114 -19.59 2.97 46.52
CA GLU A 114 -19.31 2.12 47.66
C GLU A 114 -18.85 0.70 47.26
N PRO A 115 -17.84 0.54 46.34
CA PRO A 115 -17.51 -0.75 45.73
C PRO A 115 -17.12 -1.84 46.76
N GLU A 116 -16.58 -1.50 47.90
CA GLU A 116 -16.21 -2.42 48.99
C GLU A 116 -17.41 -3.18 49.50
N ARG A 117 -18.62 -2.67 49.37
CA ARG A 117 -19.84 -3.35 49.78
C ARG A 117 -20.18 -4.55 48.88
N LEU A 118 -19.62 -4.60 47.68
CA LEU A 118 -19.74 -5.78 46.83
C LEU A 118 -19.08 -7.00 47.49
N ALA A 119 -18.05 -6.80 48.32
CA ALA A 119 -17.39 -7.88 49.07
C ALA A 119 -18.30 -8.55 50.15
N GLU A 120 -19.43 -7.92 50.50
CA GLU A 120 -20.44 -8.55 51.33
C GLU A 120 -21.13 -9.75 50.65
N ILE A 121 -20.92 -9.92 49.34
CA ILE A 121 -21.49 -10.99 48.52
C ILE A 121 -20.51 -12.17 48.47
N LYS A 122 -20.98 -13.35 48.79
CA LYS A 122 -20.15 -14.56 48.75
C LYS A 122 -19.59 -14.79 47.32
N GLY A 123 -18.25 -14.75 47.19
CA GLY A 123 -17.54 -14.94 45.93
C GLY A 123 -16.99 -13.65 45.33
N ILE A 124 -17.12 -12.50 46.02
CA ILE A 124 -16.47 -11.25 45.66
C ILE A 124 -15.48 -10.90 46.77
N SER A 125 -14.20 -10.80 46.47
CA SER A 125 -13.18 -10.23 47.31
C SER A 125 -13.14 -8.73 47.17
N GLU A 126 -12.57 -7.99 48.14
CA GLU A 126 -12.38 -6.53 48.02
C GLU A 126 -11.62 -6.15 46.72
N ARG A 127 -10.61 -6.93 46.36
CA ARG A 127 -9.88 -6.72 45.10
C ARG A 127 -10.82 -6.85 43.90
N LYS A 128 -11.63 -7.92 43.83
CA LYS A 128 -12.57 -8.13 42.74
C LYS A 128 -13.67 -7.07 42.71
N ALA A 129 -14.10 -6.59 43.88
CA ALA A 129 -15.05 -5.47 43.97
C ALA A 129 -14.50 -4.21 43.32
N ARG A 130 -13.24 -3.85 43.55
CA ARG A 130 -12.57 -2.70 42.93
C ARG A 130 -12.36 -2.91 41.42
N GLU A 131 -12.01 -4.13 40.99
CA GLU A 131 -11.88 -4.46 39.57
C GLU A 131 -13.21 -4.30 38.80
N ILE A 132 -14.33 -4.66 39.43
CA ILE A 132 -15.68 -4.49 38.86
C ILE A 132 -16.00 -2.98 38.75
N ALA A 133 -15.76 -2.21 39.80
CA ALA A 133 -16.02 -0.77 39.82
C ALA A 133 -15.23 -0.03 38.73
N VAL A 134 -13.92 -0.32 38.61
CA VAL A 134 -13.07 0.28 37.56
C VAL A 134 -13.61 -0.01 36.16
N GLN A 135 -13.99 -1.25 35.89
CA GLN A 135 -14.51 -1.62 34.56
C GLN A 135 -15.84 -0.90 34.22
N VAL A 136 -16.75 -0.77 35.19
CA VAL A 136 -18.03 -0.07 34.97
C VAL A 136 -17.78 1.44 34.75
N GLU A 137 -16.86 2.02 35.53
CA GLU A 137 -16.48 3.43 35.38
C GLU A 137 -15.80 3.72 34.03
N GLU A 138 -14.85 2.88 33.60
CA GLU A 138 -14.17 3.02 32.30
C GLU A 138 -15.16 2.98 31.11
N LYS A 139 -16.14 2.09 31.16
CA LYS A 139 -17.17 2.00 30.12
C LYS A 139 -18.07 3.21 30.06
N LYS A 140 -18.44 3.76 31.22
CA LYS A 140 -19.23 5.00 31.32
C LYS A 140 -18.46 6.18 30.73
N ASP A 141 -17.18 6.32 31.11
CA ASP A 141 -16.31 7.36 30.61
C ASP A 141 -16.11 7.27 29.10
N MET A 142 -15.84 6.07 28.57
CA MET A 142 -15.71 5.85 27.14
C MET A 142 -16.96 6.28 26.38
N ARG A 143 -18.14 5.91 26.87
CA ARG A 143 -19.41 6.31 26.23
C ARG A 143 -19.61 7.83 26.25
N GLN A 144 -19.34 8.49 27.38
CA GLN A 144 -19.42 9.94 27.48
C GLN A 144 -18.44 10.64 26.52
N ALA A 145 -17.21 10.14 26.45
CA ALA A 145 -16.21 10.67 25.53
C ALA A 145 -16.62 10.48 24.06
N MET A 146 -17.20 9.35 23.71
CA MET A 146 -17.69 9.09 22.35
C MET A 146 -18.82 10.08 21.98
N LEU A 147 -19.79 10.29 22.87
CA LEU A 147 -20.86 11.28 22.67
C LEU A 147 -20.32 12.72 22.56
N TYR A 148 -19.30 13.05 23.35
CA TYR A 148 -18.62 14.34 23.27
C TYR A 148 -17.94 14.53 21.91
N LEU A 149 -17.20 13.53 21.45
CA LEU A 149 -16.50 13.56 20.17
C LEU A 149 -17.46 13.62 18.96
N GLN A 150 -18.61 12.95 19.06
CA GLN A 150 -19.66 13.01 18.02
C GLN A 150 -20.21 14.42 17.79
N LYS A 151 -20.26 15.28 18.82
CA LYS A 151 -20.67 16.69 18.66
C LYS A 151 -19.79 17.44 17.67
N TYR A 152 -18.54 17.01 17.51
CA TYR A 152 -17.59 17.58 16.55
C TYR A 152 -17.58 16.82 15.21
N GLY A 153 -18.53 15.88 15.01
CA GLY A 153 -18.68 15.12 13.77
C GLY A 153 -17.65 14.01 13.58
N ILE A 154 -17.05 13.56 14.68
CA ILE A 154 -16.13 12.41 14.67
C ILE A 154 -16.98 11.14 14.65
N SER A 155 -16.66 10.22 13.71
CA SER A 155 -17.35 8.94 13.64
C SER A 155 -17.09 8.09 14.90
N THR A 156 -18.03 7.23 15.22
CA THR A 156 -17.96 6.38 16.42
C THR A 156 -16.69 5.52 16.46
N THR A 157 -16.30 4.95 15.33
CA THR A 157 -15.05 4.15 15.19
C THR A 157 -13.80 4.98 15.49
N LEU A 158 -13.77 6.20 14.98
CA LEU A 158 -12.65 7.10 15.22
C LEU A 158 -12.65 7.61 16.67
N ALA A 159 -13.81 7.92 17.22
CA ALA A 159 -13.97 8.33 18.62
C ALA A 159 -13.48 7.24 19.59
N ALA A 160 -13.79 5.97 19.32
CA ALA A 160 -13.31 4.85 20.11
C ALA A 160 -11.76 4.77 20.09
N ARG A 161 -11.13 4.87 18.92
CA ARG A 161 -9.66 4.88 18.79
C ARG A 161 -9.00 6.06 19.50
N ILE A 162 -9.59 7.25 19.39
CA ILE A 162 -9.11 8.44 20.08
C ILE A 162 -9.18 8.24 21.59
N TYR A 163 -10.28 7.70 22.09
CA TYR A 163 -10.44 7.41 23.52
C TYR A 163 -9.49 6.31 24.01
N GLN A 164 -9.28 5.25 23.24
CA GLN A 164 -8.29 4.21 23.57
C GLN A 164 -6.88 4.78 23.76
N HIS A 165 -6.51 5.77 22.93
CA HIS A 165 -5.19 6.40 23.03
C HIS A 165 -5.08 7.43 24.17
N TYR A 166 -6.08 8.29 24.34
CA TYR A 166 -6.00 9.41 25.28
C TYR A 166 -6.76 9.20 26.61
N GLY A 167 -7.66 8.23 26.68
CA GLY A 167 -8.51 8.01 27.84
C GLY A 167 -9.28 9.27 28.23
N ARG A 168 -9.32 9.54 29.51
CA ARG A 168 -9.98 10.75 30.07
C ARG A 168 -9.34 12.08 29.65
N THR A 169 -8.11 12.08 29.16
CA THR A 169 -7.44 13.32 28.72
C THR A 169 -7.97 13.83 27.38
N VAL A 170 -8.80 13.05 26.67
CA VAL A 170 -9.36 13.41 25.38
C VAL A 170 -10.08 14.77 25.35
N TYR A 171 -10.80 15.10 26.40
CA TYR A 171 -11.49 16.39 26.51
C TYR A 171 -10.52 17.56 26.42
N ARG A 172 -9.45 17.49 27.21
CA ARG A 172 -8.39 18.50 27.21
C ARG A 172 -7.67 18.57 25.87
N VAL A 173 -7.36 17.44 25.27
CA VAL A 173 -6.68 17.39 23.96
C VAL A 173 -7.54 18.05 22.89
N ILE A 174 -8.85 17.78 22.87
CA ILE A 174 -9.78 18.39 21.90
C ILE A 174 -9.88 19.91 22.11
N GLU A 175 -9.95 20.38 23.35
CA GLU A 175 -10.11 21.78 23.66
C GLU A 175 -8.83 22.60 23.51
N GLU A 176 -7.68 22.05 23.89
CA GLU A 176 -6.40 22.75 23.87
C GLU A 176 -5.67 22.62 22.52
N ASN A 177 -5.56 21.39 21.99
CA ASN A 177 -4.80 21.11 20.77
C ASN A 177 -5.27 19.83 20.05
N PRO A 178 -6.35 19.87 19.27
CA PRO A 178 -6.85 18.70 18.53
C PRO A 178 -5.89 18.19 17.44
N TYR A 179 -4.87 18.95 17.06
CA TYR A 179 -3.88 18.52 16.06
C TYR A 179 -3.00 17.40 16.58
N GLN A 180 -2.85 17.23 17.90
CA GLN A 180 -2.17 16.08 18.50
C GLN A 180 -2.81 14.74 18.10
N ILE A 181 -4.10 14.74 17.79
CA ILE A 181 -4.79 13.52 17.35
C ILE A 181 -4.24 13.05 16.02
N ALA A 182 -3.91 13.98 15.12
CA ALA A 182 -3.28 13.63 13.83
C ALA A 182 -1.84 13.09 13.97
N ASP A 183 -1.15 13.49 15.04
CA ASP A 183 0.22 13.02 15.32
C ASP A 183 0.23 11.60 15.96
N HIS A 184 -0.81 11.26 16.75
CA HIS A 184 -0.77 10.08 17.62
C HIS A 184 -1.79 8.99 17.26
N VAL A 185 -2.88 9.31 16.54
CA VAL A 185 -3.94 8.34 16.25
C VAL A 185 -3.90 7.93 14.77
N PRO A 186 -3.56 6.67 14.46
CA PRO A 186 -3.53 6.18 13.09
C PRO A 186 -4.87 6.39 12.37
N GLY A 187 -4.82 6.89 11.13
CA GLY A 187 -5.99 7.15 10.30
C GLY A 187 -6.63 8.52 10.50
N VAL A 188 -6.10 9.37 11.40
CA VAL A 188 -6.47 10.78 11.52
C VAL A 188 -5.45 11.64 10.80
N GLY A 189 -5.84 12.30 9.73
CA GLY A 189 -4.98 13.27 9.05
C GLY A 189 -5.20 14.70 9.54
N PHE A 190 -4.31 15.61 9.14
CA PHE A 190 -4.40 17.05 9.42
C PHE A 190 -5.78 17.64 9.10
N LYS A 191 -6.38 17.29 7.96
CA LYS A 191 -7.69 17.81 7.55
C LYS A 191 -8.79 17.49 8.55
N THR A 192 -8.83 16.25 9.04
CA THR A 192 -9.79 15.83 10.06
C THR A 192 -9.57 16.58 11.37
N ALA A 193 -8.31 16.72 11.79
CA ALA A 193 -7.97 17.51 12.98
C ALA A 193 -8.32 19.00 12.82
N ASP A 194 -8.13 19.57 11.63
CA ASP A 194 -8.47 20.97 11.30
C ASP A 194 -10.00 21.20 11.31
N GLU A 195 -10.79 20.24 10.82
CA GLU A 195 -12.25 20.26 10.92
C GLU A 195 -12.73 20.22 12.39
N ILE A 196 -12.11 19.37 13.21
CA ILE A 196 -12.39 19.30 14.64
C ILE A 196 -12.04 20.64 15.31
N ALA A 197 -10.84 21.14 15.06
CA ALA A 197 -10.35 22.42 15.60
C ALA A 197 -11.28 23.59 15.26
N SER A 198 -11.74 23.64 14.01
CA SER A 198 -12.71 24.66 13.56
C SER A 198 -14.04 24.59 14.32
N LYS A 199 -14.55 23.37 14.59
CA LYS A 199 -15.81 23.18 15.33
C LYS A 199 -15.66 23.47 16.83
N VAL A 200 -14.48 23.25 17.39
CA VAL A 200 -14.14 23.60 18.78
C VAL A 200 -13.98 25.13 18.96
N GLY A 201 -13.72 25.84 17.85
CA GLY A 201 -13.54 27.30 17.86
C GLY A 201 -12.09 27.73 18.02
N ILE A 202 -11.13 26.86 17.66
CA ILE A 202 -9.71 27.23 17.62
C ILE A 202 -9.48 28.21 16.46
N HIS A 203 -8.76 29.29 16.75
CA HIS A 203 -8.48 30.32 15.77
C HIS A 203 -7.67 29.77 14.57
N THR A 204 -7.96 30.31 13.38
CA THR A 204 -7.31 29.92 12.11
C THR A 204 -5.83 30.23 12.05
N ASP A 205 -5.33 31.12 12.90
CA ASP A 205 -3.94 31.54 13.04
C ASP A 205 -3.28 30.99 14.31
N SER A 206 -3.88 29.97 14.96
CA SER A 206 -3.32 29.36 16.15
C SER A 206 -1.95 28.70 15.86
N ASP A 207 -1.04 28.80 16.83
CA ASP A 207 0.31 28.23 16.75
C ASP A 207 0.29 26.73 16.44
N PHE A 208 -0.64 26.00 17.05
CA PHE A 208 -0.81 24.56 16.83
C PHE A 208 -1.22 24.24 15.39
N ARG A 209 -2.15 25.02 14.81
CA ARG A 209 -2.60 24.87 13.44
C ARG A 209 -1.45 25.08 12.45
N ILE A 210 -0.70 26.14 12.65
CA ILE A 210 0.40 26.51 11.75
C ILE A 210 1.51 25.44 11.81
N ARG A 211 1.93 25.02 13.00
CA ARG A 211 2.94 23.96 13.18
C ARG A 211 2.51 22.65 12.55
N SER A 212 1.30 22.20 12.83
CA SER A 212 0.76 20.97 12.25
C SER A 212 0.59 21.07 10.75
N GLY A 213 0.19 22.23 10.22
CA GLY A 213 0.09 22.49 8.79
C GLY A 213 1.44 22.45 8.06
N ILE A 214 2.50 23.00 8.65
CA ILE A 214 3.86 22.91 8.14
C ILE A 214 4.28 21.43 8.03
N PHE A 215 4.13 20.69 9.12
CA PHE A 215 4.53 19.30 9.18
C PHE A 215 3.72 18.42 8.20
N TYR A 216 2.42 18.65 8.12
CA TYR A 216 1.56 17.98 7.16
C TYR A 216 1.96 18.27 5.70
N THR A 217 2.25 19.54 5.36
CA THR A 217 2.72 19.91 4.02
C THR A 217 4.02 19.19 3.66
N LEU A 218 4.92 19.07 4.63
CA LEU A 218 6.17 18.34 4.47
C LEU A 218 5.93 16.85 4.24
N LEU A 219 5.02 16.23 5.01
CA LEU A 219 4.65 14.81 4.82
C LEU A 219 3.90 14.57 3.51
N GLN A 220 3.07 15.53 3.05
CA GLN A 220 2.45 15.42 1.71
C GLN A 220 3.49 15.37 0.60
N SER A 221 4.57 16.16 0.72
CA SER A 221 5.63 16.16 -0.28
C SER A 221 6.39 14.83 -0.36
N VAL A 222 6.42 14.08 0.74
CA VAL A 222 6.95 12.71 0.77
C VAL A 222 6.13 11.79 -0.14
N GLY A 223 4.80 11.91 -0.12
CA GLY A 223 3.91 11.21 -1.06
C GLY A 223 4.11 11.60 -2.53
N GLU A 224 4.71 12.76 -2.79
CA GLU A 224 5.12 13.22 -4.13
C GLU A 224 6.53 12.73 -4.53
N GLY A 225 7.21 12.01 -3.62
CA GLY A 225 8.55 11.45 -3.82
C GLY A 225 9.69 12.31 -3.28
N HIS A 226 9.40 13.47 -2.66
CA HIS A 226 10.43 14.33 -2.08
C HIS A 226 10.85 13.83 -0.69
N VAL A 227 12.13 13.96 -0.36
CA VAL A 227 12.68 13.72 0.98
C VAL A 227 12.72 15.02 1.80
N TYR A 228 12.88 16.15 1.13
CA TYR A 228 12.83 17.48 1.72
C TYR A 228 12.09 18.47 0.82
N LEU A 229 11.73 19.61 1.36
CA LEU A 229 11.34 20.78 0.58
C LEU A 229 12.30 21.94 0.85
N ARG A 230 12.50 22.79 -0.15
CA ARG A 230 13.14 24.10 0.08
C ARG A 230 12.22 24.96 0.95
N GLN A 231 12.79 25.72 1.86
CA GLN A 231 12.03 26.54 2.80
C GLN A 231 10.97 27.40 2.11
N GLU A 232 11.34 28.09 1.03
CA GLU A 232 10.42 28.94 0.28
C GLU A 232 9.21 28.15 -0.28
N ALA A 233 9.46 26.97 -0.85
CA ALA A 233 8.40 26.10 -1.38
C ALA A 233 7.50 25.55 -0.27
N LEU A 234 8.08 25.18 0.87
CA LEU A 234 7.32 24.71 2.04
C LEU A 234 6.43 25.83 2.58
N LEU A 235 6.98 27.02 2.79
CA LEU A 235 6.23 28.16 3.29
C LEU A 235 5.09 28.57 2.34
N TYR A 236 5.37 28.61 1.04
CA TYR A 236 4.36 28.91 0.03
C TYR A 236 3.23 27.87 0.04
N ARG A 237 3.54 26.58 -0.01
CA ARG A 237 2.54 25.49 0.02
C ARG A 237 1.73 25.49 1.31
N THR A 238 2.37 25.73 2.45
CA THR A 238 1.71 25.83 3.76
C THR A 238 0.79 27.04 3.81
N GLY A 239 1.23 28.21 3.31
CA GLY A 239 0.41 29.41 3.21
C GLY A 239 -0.86 29.19 2.38
N GLN A 240 -0.72 28.48 1.24
CA GLN A 240 -1.88 28.09 0.42
C GLN A 240 -2.81 27.12 1.13
N LEU A 241 -2.27 26.12 1.85
CA LEU A 241 -3.06 25.15 2.59
C LEU A 241 -3.86 25.81 3.71
N LEU A 242 -3.21 26.65 4.52
CA LEU A 242 -3.77 27.25 5.71
C LEU A 242 -4.50 28.58 5.45
N GLN A 243 -4.30 29.18 4.28
CA GLN A 243 -4.76 30.53 3.91
C GLN A 243 -4.24 31.60 4.89
N VAL A 244 -2.95 31.50 5.25
CA VAL A 244 -2.24 32.40 6.18
C VAL A 244 -1.04 33.02 5.46
N GLU A 245 -0.68 34.26 5.83
CA GLU A 245 0.48 34.93 5.25
C GLU A 245 1.80 34.25 5.62
N ILE A 246 2.74 34.19 4.65
CA ILE A 246 4.02 33.47 4.77
C ILE A 246 4.85 33.95 5.97
N GLN A 247 4.88 35.26 6.23
CA GLN A 247 5.63 35.85 7.35
C GLN A 247 5.19 35.31 8.73
N ASN A 248 3.93 34.93 8.85
CA ASN A 248 3.39 34.34 10.07
C ASN A 248 3.76 32.86 10.25
N ILE A 249 4.24 32.19 9.19
CA ILE A 249 4.57 30.76 9.19
C ILE A 249 6.04 30.55 9.52
N GLU A 250 6.94 31.37 9.01
CA GLU A 250 8.39 31.18 9.07
C GLU A 250 8.94 31.04 10.50
N LYS A 251 8.42 31.81 11.44
CA LYS A 251 8.85 31.77 12.85
C LYS A 251 8.68 30.37 13.49
N TYR A 252 7.71 29.59 13.03
CA TYR A 252 7.42 28.25 13.59
C TYR A 252 8.37 27.16 13.09
N LEU A 253 9.15 27.40 12.04
CA LEU A 253 10.15 26.42 11.57
C LEU A 253 11.23 26.20 12.61
N MET A 254 11.69 27.27 13.25
CA MET A 254 12.70 27.18 14.32
C MET A 254 12.16 26.43 15.56
N ASP A 255 10.90 26.67 15.92
CA ASP A 255 10.25 25.97 17.02
C ASP A 255 10.18 24.47 16.73
N LEU A 256 9.74 24.07 15.53
CA LEU A 256 9.68 22.68 15.09
C LEU A 256 11.09 22.03 15.04
N ALA A 257 12.11 22.80 14.71
CA ALA A 257 13.50 22.33 14.74
C ALA A 257 13.99 22.10 16.18
N MET A 258 13.65 23.00 17.09
CA MET A 258 13.97 22.83 18.54
C MET A 258 13.22 21.61 19.12
N GLU A 259 11.99 21.33 18.68
CA GLU A 259 11.23 20.15 19.06
C GLU A 259 11.75 18.85 18.38
N LYS A 260 12.77 18.94 17.51
CA LYS A 260 13.34 17.83 16.74
C LYS A 260 12.33 17.14 15.80
N LYS A 261 11.27 17.84 15.41
CA LYS A 261 10.29 17.34 14.43
C LYS A 261 10.78 17.55 12.99
N VAL A 262 11.51 18.65 12.77
CA VAL A 262 12.14 18.96 11.48
C VAL A 262 13.63 19.20 11.63
N VAL A 263 14.36 19.04 10.53
CA VAL A 263 15.79 19.37 10.43
C VAL A 263 15.95 20.43 9.35
N LEU A 264 16.63 21.52 9.69
CA LEU A 264 16.99 22.60 8.78
C LEU A 264 18.46 22.41 8.36
N LYS A 265 18.70 22.26 7.06
CA LYS A 265 20.08 22.15 6.52
C LYS A 265 20.28 23.24 5.48
N GLU A 266 21.31 24.07 5.68
CA GLU A 266 21.75 25.02 4.68
C GLU A 266 22.49 24.27 3.55
N ALA A 267 22.18 24.60 2.30
CA ALA A 267 22.79 24.03 1.12
C ALA A 267 23.00 25.12 0.05
N GLU A 268 23.73 24.82 -1.01
CA GLU A 268 24.01 25.78 -2.10
C GLU A 268 22.72 26.33 -2.75
N ASP A 269 21.67 25.52 -2.78
CA ASP A 269 20.36 25.85 -3.35
C ASP A 269 19.39 26.49 -2.35
N GLY A 270 19.86 26.86 -1.14
CA GLY A 270 19.09 27.48 -0.06
C GLY A 270 18.83 26.56 1.12
N MET A 271 17.95 27.02 2.02
CA MET A 271 17.58 26.26 3.22
C MET A 271 16.67 25.08 2.87
N ARG A 272 17.08 23.87 3.20
CA ARG A 272 16.31 22.63 3.03
C ARG A 272 15.65 22.24 4.34
N VAL A 273 14.38 21.89 4.28
CA VAL A 273 13.56 21.46 5.43
C VAL A 273 13.17 20.00 5.26
N TYR A 274 13.56 19.17 6.21
CA TYR A 274 13.26 17.75 6.27
C TYR A 274 12.36 17.45 7.46
N SER A 275 11.51 16.42 7.35
CA SER A 275 11.07 15.77 8.59
C SER A 275 12.28 15.06 9.21
N ALA A 276 12.40 15.08 10.52
CA ALA A 276 13.55 14.47 11.21
C ALA A 276 13.68 12.97 10.86
N HIS A 277 12.54 12.27 10.75
CA HIS A 277 12.50 10.87 10.38
C HIS A 277 13.22 10.59 9.04
N TYR A 278 12.86 11.31 7.97
CA TYR A 278 13.47 11.11 6.65
C TYR A 278 14.89 11.65 6.56
N TYR A 279 15.22 12.68 7.33
CA TYR A 279 16.60 13.18 7.43
C TYR A 279 17.55 12.10 7.95
N TYR A 280 17.21 11.48 9.09
CA TYR A 280 18.05 10.44 9.69
C TYR A 280 18.00 9.13 8.89
N MET A 281 16.87 8.81 8.28
CA MET A 281 16.76 7.65 7.40
C MET A 281 17.73 7.77 6.20
N GLU A 282 17.77 8.90 5.53
CA GLU A 282 18.65 9.14 4.40
C GLU A 282 20.13 9.14 4.84
N MET A 283 20.44 9.75 5.97
CA MET A 283 21.79 9.77 6.54
C MET A 283 22.27 8.36 6.89
N ASN A 284 21.45 7.58 7.57
CA ASN A 284 21.80 6.21 7.94
C ASN A 284 21.88 5.29 6.72
N THR A 285 21.04 5.49 5.71
CA THR A 285 21.13 4.77 4.44
C THR A 285 22.47 5.02 3.76
N ALA A 286 22.90 6.28 3.69
CA ALA A 286 24.21 6.63 3.12
C ALA A 286 25.37 5.93 3.88
N LYS A 287 25.30 5.93 5.21
CA LYS A 287 26.30 5.27 6.05
C LYS A 287 26.34 3.76 5.83
N MET A 288 25.18 3.09 5.84
CA MET A 288 25.12 1.63 5.63
C MET A 288 25.60 1.23 4.23
N LEU A 289 25.26 2.03 3.19
CA LEU A 289 25.79 1.81 1.84
C LEU A 289 27.31 1.98 1.77
N HIS A 290 27.86 2.97 2.48
CA HIS A 290 29.29 3.18 2.57
C HIS A 290 29.97 1.99 3.30
N ASP A 291 29.39 1.51 4.40
CA ASP A 291 29.95 0.40 5.20
C ASP A 291 29.94 -0.93 4.42
N LEU A 292 29.02 -1.12 3.47
CA LEU A 292 28.99 -2.28 2.56
C LEU A 292 29.95 -2.13 1.35
N ASN A 293 30.44 -0.94 1.07
CA ASN A 293 31.28 -0.67 -0.10
C ASN A 293 32.75 -1.06 0.18
N VAL A 294 32.99 -2.34 0.34
CA VAL A 294 34.30 -2.90 0.65
C VAL A 294 34.83 -3.74 -0.50
N ASP A 295 36.16 -3.85 -0.60
CA ASP A 295 36.82 -4.75 -1.53
C ASP A 295 36.96 -6.14 -0.88
N CYS A 296 36.60 -7.19 -1.65
CA CYS A 296 36.75 -8.56 -1.23
C CYS A 296 38.06 -9.14 -1.82
N GLU A 297 38.85 -9.79 -0.98
CA GLU A 297 40.02 -10.51 -1.47
C GLU A 297 39.60 -11.72 -2.33
N VAL A 298 40.11 -11.79 -3.55
CA VAL A 298 39.80 -12.87 -4.52
C VAL A 298 41.06 -13.38 -5.23
N ASP A 299 41.09 -14.66 -5.53
CA ASP A 299 42.10 -15.23 -6.43
C ASP A 299 41.68 -15.01 -7.89
N GLU A 300 42.24 -13.97 -8.51
CA GLU A 300 41.93 -13.56 -9.88
C GLU A 300 42.07 -14.70 -10.89
N ALA A 301 43.11 -15.50 -10.77
CA ALA A 301 43.36 -16.62 -11.72
C ALA A 301 42.33 -17.75 -11.54
N LEU A 302 41.86 -17.96 -10.34
CA LEU A 302 40.80 -18.93 -10.03
C LEU A 302 39.43 -18.40 -10.51
N LEU A 303 39.16 -17.14 -10.26
CA LEU A 303 37.91 -16.49 -10.65
C LEU A 303 37.70 -16.51 -12.19
N GLU A 304 38.73 -16.14 -12.96
CA GLU A 304 38.71 -16.21 -14.43
C GLU A 304 38.51 -17.63 -14.95
N ARG A 305 39.19 -18.61 -14.36
CA ARG A 305 39.02 -20.02 -14.74
C ARG A 305 37.61 -20.54 -14.48
N ARG A 306 37.01 -20.15 -13.34
CA ARG A 306 35.63 -20.52 -13.01
C ARG A 306 34.65 -19.90 -14.00
N LEU A 307 34.82 -18.60 -14.31
CA LEU A 307 33.97 -17.91 -15.28
C LEU A 307 34.03 -18.57 -16.66
N HIS A 308 35.22 -18.92 -17.16
CA HIS A 308 35.36 -19.68 -18.40
C HIS A 308 34.67 -21.05 -18.34
N SER A 309 34.81 -21.77 -17.23
CA SER A 309 34.12 -23.04 -17.05
C SER A 309 32.59 -22.90 -17.07
N ILE A 310 32.07 -21.83 -16.52
CA ILE A 310 30.62 -21.51 -16.54
C ILE A 310 30.17 -21.22 -17.96
N GLU A 311 30.88 -20.38 -18.70
CA GLU A 311 30.60 -20.09 -20.12
C GLU A 311 30.57 -21.37 -20.96
N ASP A 312 31.59 -22.26 -20.81
CA ASP A 312 31.70 -23.52 -21.54
C ASP A 312 30.56 -24.49 -21.18
N ASN A 313 30.23 -24.61 -19.89
CA ASN A 313 29.20 -25.54 -19.41
C ASN A 313 27.78 -25.12 -19.74
N THR A 314 27.50 -23.81 -19.68
CA THR A 314 26.16 -23.26 -19.92
C THR A 314 25.92 -22.83 -21.36
N GLY A 315 26.99 -22.72 -22.17
CA GLY A 315 26.91 -22.15 -23.50
C GLY A 315 26.62 -20.64 -23.54
N MET A 316 26.73 -19.97 -22.41
CA MET A 316 26.59 -18.52 -22.35
C MET A 316 27.79 -17.83 -23.00
N VAL A 317 27.51 -16.78 -23.77
CA VAL A 317 28.56 -15.93 -24.35
C VAL A 317 28.39 -14.54 -23.76
N LEU A 318 29.25 -14.21 -22.81
CA LEU A 318 29.25 -12.89 -22.16
C LEU A 318 30.08 -11.90 -22.98
N ASP A 319 29.60 -10.67 -23.09
CA ASP A 319 30.43 -9.58 -23.61
C ASP A 319 31.35 -9.00 -22.51
N ASP A 320 32.28 -8.12 -22.91
CA ASP A 320 33.27 -7.57 -21.99
C ASP A 320 32.65 -6.88 -20.79
N MET A 321 31.53 -6.14 -20.97
CA MET A 321 30.86 -5.44 -19.88
C MET A 321 30.09 -6.40 -18.97
N GLN A 322 29.47 -7.42 -19.52
CA GLN A 322 28.82 -8.47 -18.74
C GLN A 322 29.85 -9.28 -17.94
N ARG A 323 30.96 -9.63 -18.56
CA ARG A 323 32.08 -10.30 -17.87
C ARG A 323 32.63 -9.42 -16.74
N THR A 324 32.84 -8.11 -16.98
CA THR A 324 33.25 -7.16 -15.96
C THR A 324 32.23 -7.14 -14.81
N ALA A 325 30.92 -7.10 -15.10
CA ALA A 325 29.90 -7.08 -14.08
C ALA A 325 29.94 -8.34 -13.19
N VAL A 326 30.13 -9.52 -13.78
CA VAL A 326 30.21 -10.79 -13.04
C VAL A 326 31.46 -10.81 -12.14
N LEU A 327 32.61 -10.35 -12.63
CA LEU A 327 33.86 -10.28 -11.86
C LEU A 327 33.74 -9.24 -10.71
N GLU A 328 33.21 -8.05 -10.99
CA GLU A 328 33.04 -7.01 -9.97
C GLU A 328 32.01 -7.42 -8.88
N ALA A 329 31.00 -8.22 -9.23
CA ALA A 329 30.06 -8.75 -8.24
C ALA A 329 30.73 -9.62 -7.15
N VAL A 330 31.85 -10.29 -7.48
CA VAL A 330 32.62 -11.08 -6.52
C VAL A 330 33.64 -10.22 -5.77
N ARG A 331 34.21 -9.22 -6.43
CA ARG A 331 35.24 -8.34 -5.89
C ARG A 331 34.72 -7.30 -4.90
N ARG A 332 33.44 -6.97 -4.97
CA ARG A 332 32.84 -5.86 -4.24
C ARG A 332 31.78 -6.34 -3.28
N GLY A 333 31.71 -5.72 -2.10
CA GLY A 333 30.61 -5.91 -1.16
C GLY A 333 29.31 -5.22 -1.65
N LEU A 334 29.44 -4.17 -2.46
CA LEU A 334 28.29 -3.45 -3.04
C LEU A 334 28.56 -3.13 -4.52
N MET A 335 27.62 -3.48 -5.39
CA MET A 335 27.70 -3.19 -6.82
C MET A 335 26.33 -2.79 -7.39
N VAL A 336 26.33 -1.87 -8.33
CA VAL A 336 25.17 -1.49 -9.12
C VAL A 336 25.33 -1.95 -10.57
N LEU A 337 24.36 -2.73 -11.05
CA LEU A 337 24.25 -3.14 -12.45
C LEU A 337 23.09 -2.39 -13.11
N THR A 338 23.35 -1.57 -14.10
CA THR A 338 22.31 -0.84 -14.82
C THR A 338 22.36 -1.05 -16.31
N GLY A 339 21.20 -1.01 -16.97
CA GLY A 339 21.10 -1.15 -18.42
C GLY A 339 19.64 -1.12 -18.89
N GLY A 340 19.44 -0.70 -20.14
CA GLY A 340 18.13 -0.65 -20.77
C GLY A 340 17.62 -2.04 -21.20
N PRO A 341 16.49 -2.10 -21.92
CA PRO A 341 15.96 -3.34 -22.44
C PRO A 341 16.93 -3.95 -23.47
N GLY A 342 17.02 -5.27 -23.48
CA GLY A 342 17.84 -6.01 -24.45
C GLY A 342 19.36 -5.93 -24.25
N THR A 343 19.84 -5.40 -23.12
CA THR A 343 21.27 -5.30 -22.80
C THR A 343 21.81 -6.51 -22.03
N GLY A 344 20.97 -7.52 -21.77
CA GLY A 344 21.39 -8.79 -21.18
C GLY A 344 21.57 -8.78 -19.67
N LYS A 345 20.87 -7.92 -18.92
CA LYS A 345 20.87 -7.92 -17.44
C LYS A 345 20.60 -9.31 -16.85
N THR A 346 19.56 -9.98 -17.32
CA THR A 346 19.17 -11.31 -16.84
C THR A 346 20.25 -12.37 -17.11
N THR A 347 20.89 -12.32 -18.28
CA THR A 347 22.02 -13.22 -18.61
C THR A 347 23.18 -13.00 -17.66
N THR A 348 23.47 -11.73 -17.34
CA THR A 348 24.51 -11.36 -16.39
C THR A 348 24.20 -11.84 -14.97
N ILE A 349 22.94 -11.69 -14.51
CA ILE A 349 22.48 -12.22 -13.22
C ILE A 349 22.65 -13.74 -13.16
N ASN A 350 22.26 -14.47 -14.23
CA ASN A 350 22.44 -15.93 -14.28
C ASN A 350 23.90 -16.34 -14.18
N ALA A 351 24.79 -15.64 -14.85
CA ALA A 351 26.23 -15.92 -14.77
C ALA A 351 26.76 -15.64 -13.34
N MET A 352 26.30 -14.57 -12.67
CA MET A 352 26.62 -14.28 -11.26
C MET A 352 26.13 -15.39 -10.33
N ILE A 353 24.90 -15.85 -10.49
CA ILE A 353 24.32 -16.93 -9.69
C ILE A 353 25.17 -18.19 -9.81
N HIS A 354 25.46 -18.63 -11.02
CA HIS A 354 26.30 -19.83 -11.24
C HIS A 354 27.71 -19.69 -10.65
N LEU A 355 28.27 -18.48 -10.69
CA LEU A 355 29.57 -18.22 -10.09
C LEU A 355 29.54 -18.34 -8.57
N PHE A 356 28.56 -17.69 -7.91
CA PHE A 356 28.40 -17.76 -6.47
C PHE A 356 28.07 -19.18 -5.98
N GLU A 357 27.21 -19.90 -6.70
CA GLU A 357 26.97 -21.33 -6.40
C GLU A 357 28.23 -22.17 -6.48
N SER A 358 29.09 -21.91 -7.47
CA SER A 358 30.38 -22.63 -7.61
C SER A 358 31.32 -22.36 -6.43
N GLU A 359 31.07 -21.28 -5.68
CA GLU A 359 31.79 -20.94 -4.45
C GLU A 359 31.06 -21.46 -3.17
N GLY A 360 29.90 -22.07 -3.33
CA GLY A 360 29.08 -22.61 -2.23
C GLY A 360 28.42 -21.54 -1.37
N LEU A 361 28.14 -20.36 -1.94
CA LEU A 361 27.50 -19.24 -1.25
C LEU A 361 25.97 -19.34 -1.34
N ASN A 362 25.28 -18.95 -0.26
CA ASN A 362 23.84 -18.83 -0.21
C ASN A 362 23.40 -17.54 -0.89
N ILE A 363 22.41 -17.62 -1.78
CA ILE A 363 21.97 -16.51 -2.61
C ILE A 363 20.49 -16.24 -2.37
N ALA A 364 20.15 -15.01 -2.00
CA ALA A 364 18.79 -14.52 -2.01
C ALA A 364 18.53 -13.67 -3.25
N LEU A 365 17.43 -13.97 -3.95
CA LEU A 365 16.95 -13.16 -5.07
C LEU A 365 15.67 -12.43 -4.67
N ALA A 366 15.61 -11.14 -4.90
CA ALA A 366 14.40 -10.39 -4.61
C ALA A 366 14.12 -9.23 -5.58
N ALA A 367 12.87 -8.78 -5.58
CA ALA A 367 12.42 -7.64 -6.36
C ALA A 367 11.36 -6.86 -5.57
N PRO A 368 11.09 -5.58 -5.90
CA PRO A 368 10.12 -4.77 -5.17
C PRO A 368 8.67 -5.23 -5.34
N THR A 369 8.33 -5.95 -6.39
CA THR A 369 6.96 -6.43 -6.67
C THR A 369 6.90 -7.92 -6.93
N GLY A 370 5.75 -8.57 -6.61
CA GLY A 370 5.54 -9.99 -6.86
C GLY A 370 5.73 -10.40 -8.32
N ARG A 371 5.29 -9.56 -9.26
CA ARG A 371 5.48 -9.82 -10.70
C ARG A 371 6.93 -9.75 -11.14
N ALA A 372 7.69 -8.79 -10.62
CA ALA A 372 9.11 -8.71 -10.91
C ALA A 372 9.87 -9.94 -10.32
N ALA A 373 9.52 -10.33 -9.09
CA ALA A 373 10.08 -11.53 -8.47
C ALA A 373 9.76 -12.81 -9.28
N LYS A 374 8.48 -12.99 -9.67
CA LYS A 374 8.08 -14.11 -10.52
C LYS A 374 8.85 -14.15 -11.85
N ARG A 375 8.97 -13.00 -12.53
CA ARG A 375 9.75 -12.87 -13.76
C ARG A 375 11.22 -13.26 -13.55
N MET A 376 11.79 -12.85 -12.41
CA MET A 376 13.15 -13.19 -12.04
C MET A 376 13.29 -14.70 -11.84
N THR A 377 12.34 -15.36 -11.17
CA THR A 377 12.29 -16.82 -11.02
C THR A 377 12.20 -17.53 -12.37
N GLU A 378 11.29 -17.12 -13.25
CA GLU A 378 11.10 -17.71 -14.58
C GLU A 378 12.37 -17.57 -15.45
N ALA A 379 13.08 -16.46 -15.32
CA ALA A 379 14.23 -16.14 -16.15
C ALA A 379 15.54 -16.76 -15.63
N THR A 380 15.66 -16.96 -14.32
CA THR A 380 16.88 -17.51 -13.69
C THR A 380 16.75 -18.99 -13.33
N GLY A 381 15.54 -19.49 -13.15
CA GLY A 381 15.28 -20.83 -12.60
C GLY A 381 15.45 -20.92 -11.07
N TYR A 382 15.81 -19.81 -10.40
CA TYR A 382 15.97 -19.72 -8.94
C TYR A 382 14.78 -19.02 -8.32
N GLU A 383 14.35 -19.46 -7.15
CA GLU A 383 13.25 -18.84 -6.45
C GLU A 383 13.61 -17.40 -6.03
N ALA A 384 12.82 -16.45 -6.50
CA ALA A 384 12.92 -15.05 -6.11
C ALA A 384 11.67 -14.63 -5.34
N SER A 385 11.83 -13.80 -4.34
CA SER A 385 10.76 -13.27 -3.52
C SER A 385 10.59 -11.76 -3.66
N THR A 386 9.55 -11.19 -3.08
CA THR A 386 9.50 -9.74 -2.90
C THR A 386 10.46 -9.33 -1.78
N ILE A 387 11.02 -8.11 -1.86
CA ILE A 387 11.84 -7.56 -0.75
C ILE A 387 11.07 -7.61 0.56
N HIS A 388 9.76 -7.31 0.54
CA HIS A 388 8.91 -7.38 1.72
C HIS A 388 8.82 -8.79 2.31
N ARG A 389 8.74 -9.82 1.45
CA ARG A 389 8.72 -11.23 1.89
C ARG A 389 10.09 -11.67 2.41
N LEU A 390 11.17 -11.22 1.76
CA LEU A 390 12.54 -11.48 2.21
C LEU A 390 12.77 -10.90 3.62
N LEU A 391 12.21 -9.71 3.89
CA LEU A 391 12.33 -9.04 5.18
C LEU A 391 11.29 -9.53 6.23
N GLU A 392 10.40 -10.45 5.86
CA GLU A 392 9.38 -11.01 6.75
C GLU A 392 8.54 -9.91 7.43
N VAL A 393 7.47 -9.47 6.75
CA VAL A 393 6.58 -8.43 7.32
C VAL A 393 6.00 -8.91 8.64
N ASP A 394 6.13 -8.08 9.66
CA ASP A 394 5.50 -8.34 10.95
C ASP A 394 3.98 -8.18 10.80
N GLY A 395 3.25 -9.30 10.94
CA GLY A 395 1.78 -9.31 10.85
C GLY A 395 1.09 -8.73 12.09
N ASN A 396 1.84 -8.26 13.08
CA ASN A 396 1.31 -7.70 14.30
C ASN A 396 1.34 -6.15 14.24
N PRO A 397 0.17 -5.46 14.13
CA PRO A 397 0.12 -3.99 14.08
C PRO A 397 0.65 -3.30 15.35
N GLU A 398 0.75 -4.04 16.45
CA GLU A 398 1.27 -3.59 17.75
C GLU A 398 2.72 -4.06 18.01
N GLY A 399 3.38 -4.64 17.00
CA GLY A 399 4.76 -5.12 17.12
C GLY A 399 5.76 -3.99 17.33
N ASP A 400 6.73 -4.21 18.20
CA ASP A 400 7.77 -3.24 18.58
C ASP A 400 8.78 -2.93 17.45
N SER A 401 8.60 -3.44 16.23
CA SER A 401 9.52 -3.20 15.12
C SER A 401 9.31 -1.83 14.48
N PRO A 402 10.27 -0.90 14.58
CA PRO A 402 10.16 0.44 13.99
C PRO A 402 9.99 0.46 12.46
N THR A 403 10.31 -0.65 11.79
CA THR A 403 10.23 -0.80 10.33
C THR A 403 9.06 -1.67 9.88
N GLY A 404 8.36 -2.34 10.80
CA GLY A 404 7.32 -3.31 10.46
C GLY A 404 7.83 -4.61 9.82
N PHE A 405 9.15 -4.91 9.94
CA PHE A 405 9.78 -6.11 9.43
C PHE A 405 10.46 -6.89 10.55
N GLN A 406 10.38 -8.23 10.49
CA GLN A 406 11.03 -9.12 11.45
C GLN A 406 12.54 -9.23 11.20
N ARG A 407 12.99 -9.13 9.93
CA ARG A 407 14.41 -9.07 9.58
C ARG A 407 14.93 -7.65 9.75
N ASN A 408 15.93 -7.51 10.59
CA ASN A 408 16.53 -6.23 11.00
C ASN A 408 17.94 -6.46 11.60
N GLU A 409 18.52 -5.47 12.25
CA GLU A 409 19.85 -5.56 12.88
C GLU A 409 19.95 -6.63 13.96
N GLU A 410 18.86 -6.96 14.66
CA GLU A 410 18.82 -7.99 15.72
C GLU A 410 18.52 -9.39 15.16
N ASN A 411 17.88 -9.46 13.99
CA ASN A 411 17.52 -10.69 13.30
C ASN A 411 17.86 -10.57 11.79
N PRO A 412 19.15 -10.54 11.42
CA PRO A 412 19.57 -10.27 10.06
C PRO A 412 19.28 -11.43 9.09
N LEU A 413 19.43 -11.15 7.80
CA LEU A 413 19.43 -12.17 6.74
C LEU A 413 20.70 -13.02 6.86
N GLU A 414 20.56 -14.30 6.55
CA GLU A 414 21.65 -15.30 6.67
C GLU A 414 22.35 -15.55 5.32
N ASP A 415 21.91 -14.87 4.27
CA ASP A 415 22.42 -15.06 2.91
C ASP A 415 23.77 -14.37 2.72
N ASP A 416 24.68 -15.02 1.98
CA ASP A 416 26.01 -14.49 1.66
C ASP A 416 25.96 -13.46 0.52
N VAL A 417 24.97 -13.62 -0.37
CA VAL A 417 24.77 -12.77 -1.55
C VAL A 417 23.29 -12.42 -1.68
N ILE A 418 23.00 -11.13 -1.82
CA ILE A 418 21.65 -10.64 -2.06
C ILE A 418 21.61 -9.89 -3.39
N ILE A 419 20.77 -10.34 -4.31
CA ILE A 419 20.58 -9.72 -5.63
C ILE A 419 19.17 -9.13 -5.69
N ILE A 420 19.08 -7.82 -5.85
CA ILE A 420 17.80 -7.09 -5.97
C ILE A 420 17.63 -6.62 -7.41
N ASP A 421 16.59 -7.08 -8.10
CA ASP A 421 16.24 -6.57 -9.44
C ASP A 421 15.16 -5.47 -9.36
N GLU A 422 15.00 -4.70 -10.44
CA GLU A 422 14.07 -3.56 -10.56
C GLU A 422 14.25 -2.49 -9.47
N VAL A 423 15.50 -2.20 -9.08
CA VAL A 423 15.83 -1.23 -8.00
C VAL A 423 15.36 0.18 -8.32
N SER A 424 15.06 0.52 -9.58
CA SER A 424 14.40 1.80 -9.93
C SER A 424 13.08 2.03 -9.18
N MET A 425 12.41 0.97 -8.74
CA MET A 425 11.15 1.00 -7.98
C MET A 425 11.36 1.03 -6.46
N VAL A 426 12.58 0.88 -5.97
CA VAL A 426 12.89 0.85 -4.52
C VAL A 426 12.99 2.28 -4.01
N ASP A 427 12.19 2.62 -3.01
CA ASP A 427 12.21 3.91 -2.32
C ASP A 427 13.17 3.92 -1.12
N LEU A 428 13.33 5.09 -0.52
CA LEU A 428 14.23 5.27 0.62
C LEU A 428 13.85 4.42 1.85
N PRO A 429 12.56 4.30 2.26
CA PRO A 429 12.19 3.43 3.36
C PRO A 429 12.50 1.95 3.12
N LEU A 430 12.26 1.46 1.91
CA LEU A 430 12.46 0.04 1.60
C LEU A 430 13.94 -0.32 1.53
N ILE A 431 14.78 0.52 0.92
CA ILE A 431 16.23 0.28 0.92
C ILE A 431 16.82 0.41 2.34
N TYR A 432 16.32 1.36 3.14
CA TYR A 432 16.73 1.50 4.53
C TYR A 432 16.43 0.24 5.35
N ALA A 433 15.21 -0.31 5.20
CA ALA A 433 14.82 -1.55 5.88
C ALA A 433 15.67 -2.75 5.42
N LEU A 434 15.94 -2.87 4.12
CA LEU A 434 16.79 -3.92 3.56
C LEU A 434 18.22 -3.84 4.14
N LEU A 435 18.82 -2.64 4.14
CA LEU A 435 20.18 -2.45 4.62
C LEU A 435 20.32 -2.76 6.13
N LYS A 436 19.27 -2.50 6.92
CA LYS A 436 19.26 -2.88 8.37
C LYS A 436 19.29 -4.39 8.59
N ALA A 437 18.83 -5.17 7.65
CA ALA A 437 18.80 -6.63 7.72
C ALA A 437 20.08 -7.29 7.15
N ILE A 438 21.00 -6.52 6.58
CA ILE A 438 22.24 -7.02 5.96
C ILE A 438 23.40 -6.91 6.95
N VAL A 439 24.17 -7.98 7.06
CA VAL A 439 25.38 -8.02 7.91
C VAL A 439 26.64 -7.67 7.12
N PRO A 440 27.68 -7.14 7.77
CA PRO A 440 28.98 -6.93 7.15
C PRO A 440 29.54 -8.25 6.56
N GLY A 441 29.99 -8.20 5.32
CA GLY A 441 30.48 -9.37 4.59
C GLY A 441 29.49 -9.96 3.58
N THR A 442 28.19 -9.67 3.68
CA THR A 442 27.20 -9.98 2.65
C THR A 442 27.44 -9.11 1.41
N ARG A 443 27.37 -9.72 0.22
CA ARG A 443 27.44 -9.00 -1.04
C ARG A 443 26.06 -8.55 -1.46
N LEU A 444 25.91 -7.24 -1.73
CA LEU A 444 24.67 -6.65 -2.22
C LEU A 444 24.81 -6.21 -3.68
N ILE A 445 24.02 -6.81 -4.56
CA ILE A 445 24.00 -6.49 -5.99
C ILE A 445 22.66 -5.87 -6.33
N LEU A 446 22.68 -4.60 -6.74
CA LEU A 446 21.49 -3.82 -7.07
C LEU A 446 21.36 -3.70 -8.60
N VAL A 447 20.31 -4.28 -9.15
CA VAL A 447 20.08 -4.32 -10.60
C VAL A 447 18.88 -3.46 -10.97
N GLY A 448 19.00 -2.61 -12.00
CA GLY A 448 17.88 -1.78 -12.41
C GLY A 448 18.14 -1.02 -13.70
N ASP A 449 17.13 -0.26 -14.13
CA ASP A 449 17.22 0.62 -15.28
C ASP A 449 17.01 2.07 -14.82
N ARG A 450 18.08 2.86 -14.84
CA ARG A 450 18.06 4.26 -14.39
C ARG A 450 17.12 5.18 -15.18
N ASN A 451 16.69 4.74 -16.39
CA ASN A 451 15.86 5.52 -17.29
C ASN A 451 14.36 5.21 -17.14
N GLN A 452 14.02 4.18 -16.38
CA GLN A 452 12.62 3.91 -16.01
C GLN A 452 12.11 4.95 -15.00
N LEU A 453 10.79 4.94 -14.79
CA LEU A 453 10.17 5.77 -13.76
C LEU A 453 10.74 5.43 -12.37
N PRO A 454 10.91 6.44 -11.51
CA PRO A 454 11.34 6.22 -10.13
C PRO A 454 10.26 5.50 -9.30
N SER A 455 10.61 5.14 -8.06
CA SER A 455 9.69 4.57 -7.06
C SER A 455 8.47 5.46 -6.83
N VAL A 456 7.39 4.93 -6.29
CA VAL A 456 6.24 5.74 -5.88
C VAL A 456 6.55 6.51 -4.59
N GLY A 457 7.25 5.89 -3.64
CA GLY A 457 7.68 6.51 -2.38
C GLY A 457 8.85 7.49 -2.54
N PRO A 458 9.30 8.08 -1.41
CA PRO A 458 10.29 9.15 -1.40
C PRO A 458 11.69 8.68 -1.76
N GLY A 459 12.46 9.62 -2.34
CA GLY A 459 13.85 9.39 -2.73
C GLY A 459 14.00 8.88 -4.16
N SER A 460 15.25 8.76 -4.58
CA SER A 460 15.65 8.31 -5.93
C SER A 460 16.90 7.42 -5.84
N VAL A 461 16.79 6.36 -5.02
CA VAL A 461 17.93 5.55 -4.55
C VAL A 461 18.90 5.16 -5.65
N LEU A 462 18.43 4.52 -6.71
CA LEU A 462 19.28 4.07 -7.82
C LEU A 462 19.99 5.23 -8.51
N LYS A 463 19.28 6.33 -8.78
CA LYS A 463 19.84 7.51 -9.44
C LYS A 463 20.85 8.22 -8.53
N ASP A 464 20.55 8.33 -7.24
CA ASP A 464 21.43 8.96 -6.24
C ASP A 464 22.72 8.15 -6.06
N MET A 465 22.64 6.83 -5.99
CA MET A 465 23.81 5.96 -5.91
C MET A 465 24.71 6.12 -7.15
N ILE A 466 24.12 6.13 -8.36
CA ILE A 466 24.87 6.33 -9.61
C ILE A 466 25.47 7.75 -9.65
N ALA A 467 24.70 8.78 -9.25
CA ALA A 467 25.14 10.17 -9.28
C ALA A 467 26.21 10.49 -8.22
N SER A 468 26.30 9.68 -7.15
CA SER A 468 27.36 9.84 -6.15
C SER A 468 28.76 9.57 -6.70
N GLU A 469 28.87 8.68 -7.70
CA GLU A 469 30.14 8.20 -8.28
C GLU A 469 31.05 7.49 -7.27
N CYS A 470 30.48 7.05 -6.12
CA CYS A 470 31.24 6.46 -5.02
C CYS A 470 31.22 4.92 -5.02
N PHE A 471 30.39 4.32 -5.85
CA PHE A 471 30.19 2.87 -5.92
C PHE A 471 30.61 2.31 -7.26
N THR A 472 30.89 1.01 -7.29
CA THR A 472 31.09 0.29 -8.55
C THR A 472 29.77 0.19 -9.30
N VAL A 473 29.69 0.90 -10.43
CA VAL A 473 28.54 0.91 -11.33
C VAL A 473 28.93 0.31 -12.68
N VAL A 474 28.35 -0.82 -13.04
CA VAL A 474 28.54 -1.41 -14.36
C VAL A 474 27.32 -1.10 -15.22
N MET A 475 27.56 -0.40 -16.34
CA MET A 475 26.51 0.02 -17.26
C MET A 475 26.53 -0.83 -18.53
N LEU A 476 25.52 -1.67 -18.70
CA LEU A 476 25.35 -2.46 -19.92
C LEU A 476 24.74 -1.59 -21.02
N THR A 477 25.52 -1.31 -22.06
CA THR A 477 25.11 -0.42 -23.17
C THR A 477 24.91 -1.15 -24.49
N ARG A 478 25.49 -2.36 -24.62
CA ARG A 478 25.39 -3.15 -25.85
C ARG A 478 24.03 -3.81 -25.97
N ILE A 479 23.35 -3.58 -27.09
CA ILE A 479 22.10 -4.24 -27.46
C ILE A 479 22.47 -5.53 -28.21
N PHE A 480 21.99 -6.68 -27.72
CA PHE A 480 22.27 -7.96 -28.34
C PHE A 480 21.50 -8.14 -29.66
N ARG A 481 22.02 -8.97 -30.58
CA ARG A 481 21.49 -9.11 -31.93
C ARG A 481 20.01 -9.44 -31.99
N GLN A 482 19.52 -10.37 -31.15
CA GLN A 482 18.09 -10.70 -31.08
C GLN A 482 17.22 -9.50 -30.63
N ALA A 483 17.72 -8.74 -29.69
CA ALA A 483 17.04 -7.53 -29.22
C ALA A 483 17.14 -6.38 -30.24
N GLY A 484 18.23 -6.32 -31.02
CA GLY A 484 18.44 -5.33 -32.08
C GLY A 484 17.52 -5.49 -33.31
N GLU A 485 16.88 -6.65 -33.45
CA GLU A 485 15.84 -6.89 -34.45
C GLU A 485 14.46 -6.41 -34.03
N SER A 486 14.28 -6.06 -32.76
CA SER A 486 13.03 -5.50 -32.20
C SER A 486 13.02 -3.98 -32.26
N ASP A 487 12.04 -3.44 -32.96
CA ASP A 487 11.82 -1.99 -33.00
C ASP A 487 11.31 -1.46 -31.66
N ILE A 488 10.68 -2.27 -30.82
CA ILE A 488 10.35 -1.90 -29.42
C ILE A 488 11.62 -1.53 -28.69
N VAL A 489 12.65 -2.38 -28.72
CA VAL A 489 13.92 -2.14 -28.04
C VAL A 489 14.65 -0.94 -28.65
N MET A 490 14.80 -0.92 -29.99
CA MET A 490 15.50 0.17 -30.67
C MET A 490 14.82 1.52 -30.45
N ASN A 491 13.49 1.57 -30.53
CA ASN A 491 12.74 2.79 -30.29
C ASN A 491 12.75 3.20 -28.80
N ALA A 492 12.75 2.26 -27.86
CA ALA A 492 12.95 2.59 -26.45
C ALA A 492 14.30 3.32 -26.23
N HIS A 493 15.38 2.84 -26.83
CA HIS A 493 16.67 3.51 -26.74
C HIS A 493 16.67 4.89 -27.45
N LYS A 494 15.98 5.05 -28.58
CA LYS A 494 15.80 6.35 -29.25
C LYS A 494 14.99 7.31 -28.35
N ILE A 495 13.88 6.85 -27.76
CA ILE A 495 13.09 7.64 -26.81
C ILE A 495 14.00 8.13 -25.69
N ASN A 496 14.79 7.25 -25.09
CA ASN A 496 15.70 7.61 -24.01
C ASN A 496 16.73 8.67 -24.39
N ARG A 497 17.25 8.62 -25.62
CA ARG A 497 18.20 9.64 -26.14
C ARG A 497 17.51 10.90 -26.65
N GLY A 498 16.17 10.93 -26.69
CA GLY A 498 15.42 12.07 -27.22
C GLY A 498 15.43 12.17 -28.76
N GLU A 499 15.73 11.07 -29.42
CA GLU A 499 15.80 10.97 -30.89
C GLU A 499 14.40 10.80 -31.48
N ALA A 500 14.14 11.43 -32.62
CA ALA A 500 12.87 11.28 -33.31
C ALA A 500 12.70 9.87 -33.85
N ILE A 501 11.45 9.37 -33.80
CA ILE A 501 11.07 8.04 -34.31
C ILE A 501 10.19 8.22 -35.53
N GLU A 502 10.47 7.45 -36.57
CA GLU A 502 9.63 7.39 -37.77
C GLU A 502 8.38 6.53 -37.52
N LEU A 503 7.21 7.15 -37.67
CA LEU A 503 5.91 6.52 -37.48
C LEU A 503 5.31 6.02 -38.80
N ASN A 504 6.03 5.13 -39.49
CA ASN A 504 5.66 4.63 -40.83
C ASN A 504 4.93 3.27 -40.82
N ASN A 505 4.78 2.63 -39.65
CA ASN A 505 4.15 1.31 -39.47
C ASN A 505 4.75 0.16 -40.33
N LYS A 506 6.02 0.27 -40.68
CA LYS A 506 6.74 -0.81 -41.38
C LYS A 506 7.36 -1.82 -40.40
N SER A 507 7.28 -1.53 -39.12
CA SER A 507 7.75 -2.40 -38.03
C SER A 507 6.96 -3.69 -37.93
N ARG A 508 7.57 -4.70 -37.29
CA ARG A 508 6.91 -5.96 -36.92
C ARG A 508 6.31 -5.93 -35.52
N ASP A 509 6.78 -5.04 -34.65
CA ASP A 509 6.43 -5.06 -33.22
C ASP A 509 6.10 -3.66 -32.66
N PHE A 510 6.28 -2.59 -33.44
CA PHE A 510 6.04 -1.20 -33.02
C PHE A 510 5.12 -0.48 -34.02
N PHE A 511 3.91 -0.10 -33.58
CA PHE A 511 2.91 0.54 -34.42
C PHE A 511 2.40 1.83 -33.83
N PHE A 512 2.06 2.78 -34.71
CA PHE A 512 1.46 4.05 -34.33
C PHE A 512 0.20 4.35 -35.20
N LEU A 513 -0.97 4.43 -34.58
CA LEU A 513 -2.23 4.73 -35.25
C LEU A 513 -2.64 6.17 -34.93
N LYS A 514 -2.49 7.07 -35.91
CA LYS A 514 -2.85 8.48 -35.75
C LYS A 514 -4.34 8.64 -35.60
N ARG A 515 -4.79 9.17 -34.47
CA ARG A 515 -6.18 9.52 -34.14
C ARG A 515 -6.20 10.72 -33.21
N GLN A 516 -7.24 11.58 -33.33
CA GLN A 516 -7.37 12.78 -32.50
C GLN A 516 -8.67 12.78 -31.67
N ASP A 517 -9.68 12.07 -32.11
CA ASP A 517 -10.94 11.96 -31.37
C ASP A 517 -10.87 10.87 -30.30
N PRO A 518 -11.16 11.20 -29.02
CA PRO A 518 -11.09 10.24 -27.91
C PRO A 518 -12.00 9.02 -28.11
N ASN A 519 -13.20 9.18 -28.69
CA ASN A 519 -14.15 8.09 -28.88
C ASN A 519 -13.69 7.15 -30.01
N VAL A 520 -13.09 7.72 -31.06
CA VAL A 520 -12.45 6.93 -32.13
C VAL A 520 -11.26 6.15 -31.58
N ILE A 521 -10.44 6.77 -30.72
CA ILE A 521 -9.33 6.07 -30.04
C ILE A 521 -9.87 4.88 -29.25
N ILE A 522 -10.88 5.07 -28.41
CA ILE A 522 -11.48 4.00 -27.61
C ILE A 522 -12.02 2.86 -28.50
N SER A 523 -12.69 3.18 -29.58
CA SER A 523 -13.18 2.18 -30.55
C SER A 523 -12.05 1.37 -31.17
N VAL A 524 -10.92 2.03 -31.49
CA VAL A 524 -9.71 1.36 -31.98
C VAL A 524 -9.11 0.46 -30.91
N LEU A 525 -9.01 0.93 -29.63
CA LEU A 525 -8.54 0.11 -28.51
C LEU A 525 -9.35 -1.19 -28.39
N ILE A 526 -10.67 -1.10 -28.39
CA ILE A 526 -11.57 -2.25 -28.29
C ILE A 526 -11.29 -3.24 -29.45
N THR A 527 -11.18 -2.73 -30.68
CA THR A 527 -10.91 -3.56 -31.86
C THR A 527 -9.53 -4.25 -31.79
N LEU A 528 -8.51 -3.54 -31.31
CA LEU A 528 -7.18 -4.09 -31.14
C LEU A 528 -7.17 -5.23 -30.10
N ILE A 529 -7.81 -5.01 -28.95
CA ILE A 529 -7.81 -5.97 -27.83
C ILE A 529 -8.67 -7.20 -28.17
N GLN A 530 -9.84 -7.02 -28.78
CA GLN A 530 -10.73 -8.15 -29.05
C GLN A 530 -10.33 -8.98 -30.27
N LYS A 531 -9.85 -8.33 -31.34
CA LYS A 531 -9.76 -8.98 -32.66
C LYS A 531 -8.37 -9.03 -33.26
N LYS A 532 -7.56 -7.99 -33.12
CA LYS A 532 -6.31 -7.86 -33.86
C LYS A 532 -5.10 -8.43 -33.12
N LEU A 533 -4.82 -7.87 -31.93
CA LEU A 533 -3.62 -8.22 -31.16
C LEU A 533 -3.62 -9.67 -30.64
N PRO A 534 -4.75 -10.25 -30.17
CA PRO A 534 -4.74 -11.64 -29.73
C PRO A 534 -4.24 -12.62 -30.79
N LYS A 535 -4.64 -12.40 -32.04
CA LYS A 535 -4.19 -13.21 -33.18
C LYS A 535 -2.75 -12.92 -33.57
N TYR A 536 -2.34 -11.66 -33.41
CA TYR A 536 -1.01 -11.21 -33.82
C TYR A 536 0.10 -11.70 -32.89
N VAL A 537 -0.14 -11.67 -31.59
CA VAL A 537 0.85 -12.08 -30.56
C VAL A 537 0.56 -13.46 -29.96
N HIS A 538 -0.41 -14.21 -30.51
CA HIS A 538 -0.82 -15.55 -30.02
C HIS A 538 -1.17 -15.56 -28.52
N ALA A 539 -1.89 -14.53 -28.03
CA ALA A 539 -2.28 -14.36 -26.64
C ALA A 539 -3.79 -14.20 -26.50
N LYS A 540 -4.32 -14.31 -25.29
CA LYS A 540 -5.73 -14.06 -25.02
C LYS A 540 -5.99 -12.54 -24.95
N PRO A 541 -7.23 -12.07 -25.20
CA PRO A 541 -7.57 -10.66 -24.99
C PRO A 541 -7.25 -10.15 -23.57
N TYR A 542 -7.33 -11.03 -22.58
CA TYR A 542 -6.99 -10.75 -21.20
C TYR A 542 -5.50 -10.39 -21.00
N ASP A 543 -4.59 -10.99 -21.78
CA ASP A 543 -3.15 -10.79 -21.66
C ASP A 543 -2.67 -9.48 -22.30
N ILE A 544 -3.56 -8.80 -23.05
CA ILE A 544 -3.26 -7.52 -23.68
C ILE A 544 -3.57 -6.41 -22.69
N GLN A 545 -2.64 -5.48 -22.51
CA GLN A 545 -2.76 -4.42 -21.53
C GLN A 545 -2.86 -3.03 -22.15
N VAL A 546 -3.86 -2.26 -21.72
CA VAL A 546 -3.93 -0.82 -22.00
C VAL A 546 -3.17 -0.09 -20.92
N LEU A 547 -2.20 0.74 -21.34
CA LEU A 547 -1.40 1.59 -20.45
C LEU A 547 -1.69 3.05 -20.76
N THR A 548 -2.19 3.79 -19.80
CA THR A 548 -2.51 5.22 -19.97
C THR A 548 -1.70 6.08 -19.00
N PRO A 549 -1.31 7.30 -19.40
CA PRO A 549 -0.61 8.23 -18.51
C PRO A 549 -1.43 8.65 -17.30
N MET A 550 -2.76 8.74 -17.43
CA MET A 550 -3.63 9.41 -16.46
C MET A 550 -4.66 8.48 -15.82
N ARG A 551 -4.99 8.76 -14.55
CA ARG A 551 -6.09 8.08 -13.85
C ARG A 551 -7.45 8.64 -14.28
N LYS A 552 -7.59 9.96 -14.34
CA LYS A 552 -8.82 10.69 -14.71
C LYS A 552 -8.69 11.34 -16.08
N GLY A 553 -9.82 11.68 -16.70
CA GLY A 553 -9.88 12.36 -17.97
C GLY A 553 -10.41 11.50 -19.12
N LEU A 554 -10.38 12.04 -20.34
CA LEU A 554 -11.00 11.43 -21.53
C LEU A 554 -10.45 10.03 -21.88
N LEU A 555 -9.16 9.81 -21.67
CA LEU A 555 -8.45 8.54 -21.85
C LEU A 555 -7.85 8.04 -20.51
N GLY A 556 -8.43 8.45 -19.38
CA GLY A 556 -8.00 8.00 -18.06
C GLY A 556 -8.50 6.60 -17.72
N VAL A 557 -7.80 5.97 -16.78
CA VAL A 557 -8.08 4.59 -16.29
C VAL A 557 -9.56 4.41 -15.92
N GLU A 558 -10.13 5.35 -15.15
CA GLU A 558 -11.50 5.24 -14.62
C GLU A 558 -12.53 5.13 -15.76
N ARG A 559 -12.42 6.00 -16.78
CA ARG A 559 -13.31 5.98 -17.94
C ARG A 559 -13.05 4.78 -18.82
N LEU A 560 -11.79 4.49 -19.12
CA LEU A 560 -11.43 3.37 -20.00
C LEU A 560 -11.90 2.04 -19.41
N ASN A 561 -11.74 1.81 -18.10
CA ASN A 561 -12.16 0.56 -17.47
C ASN A 561 -13.66 0.34 -17.55
N LYS A 562 -14.49 1.38 -17.34
CA LYS A 562 -15.95 1.28 -17.49
C LYS A 562 -16.34 0.88 -18.92
N ILE A 563 -15.74 1.54 -19.91
CA ILE A 563 -16.07 1.25 -21.31
C ILE A 563 -15.53 -0.13 -21.72
N LEU A 564 -14.27 -0.44 -21.38
CA LEU A 564 -13.67 -1.72 -21.74
C LEU A 564 -14.38 -2.90 -21.07
N GLN A 565 -14.87 -2.77 -19.85
CA GLN A 565 -15.70 -3.78 -19.19
C GLN A 565 -16.95 -4.10 -20.01
N GLU A 566 -17.68 -3.09 -20.46
CA GLU A 566 -18.91 -3.28 -21.25
C GLU A 566 -18.68 -4.04 -22.56
N TYR A 567 -17.52 -3.85 -23.19
CA TYR A 567 -17.19 -4.49 -24.46
C TYR A 567 -16.45 -5.81 -24.33
N LEU A 568 -15.60 -5.97 -23.32
CA LEU A 568 -14.77 -7.16 -23.12
C LEU A 568 -15.43 -8.20 -22.21
N ASN A 569 -16.26 -7.75 -21.29
CA ASN A 569 -17.03 -8.58 -20.38
C ASN A 569 -18.45 -8.04 -20.23
N PRO A 570 -19.29 -8.10 -21.29
CA PRO A 570 -20.65 -7.57 -21.26
C PRO A 570 -21.54 -8.30 -20.23
N PRO A 571 -22.60 -7.64 -19.74
CA PRO A 571 -23.57 -8.29 -18.88
C PRO A 571 -24.28 -9.43 -19.62
N GLU A 572 -24.39 -10.58 -18.98
CA GLU A 572 -25.03 -11.78 -19.49
C GLU A 572 -25.97 -12.40 -18.45
N LYS A 573 -27.03 -13.07 -18.90
CA LYS A 573 -27.91 -13.81 -17.98
C LYS A 573 -27.10 -14.88 -17.22
N GLY A 574 -27.02 -14.72 -15.89
CA GLY A 574 -26.32 -15.65 -15.02
C GLY A 574 -25.01 -15.13 -14.46
N LYS A 575 -24.39 -14.10 -15.05
CA LYS A 575 -23.28 -13.41 -14.43
C LYS A 575 -23.78 -12.54 -13.29
N LYS A 576 -23.15 -12.69 -12.12
CA LYS A 576 -23.46 -11.85 -10.97
C LYS A 576 -22.61 -10.56 -10.99
N GLU A 577 -23.18 -9.54 -10.39
CA GLU A 577 -22.55 -8.22 -10.28
C GLU A 577 -22.60 -7.72 -8.85
N LYS A 578 -21.59 -6.93 -8.47
CA LYS A 578 -21.53 -6.23 -7.18
C LYS A 578 -21.11 -4.78 -7.39
N GLU A 579 -21.96 -3.87 -6.99
CA GLU A 579 -21.62 -2.46 -6.88
C GLU A 579 -20.85 -2.18 -5.61
N TYR A 580 -19.77 -1.39 -5.71
CA TYR A 580 -18.99 -0.89 -4.60
C TYR A 580 -18.55 0.56 -4.89
N GLY A 581 -19.17 1.51 -4.21
CA GLY A 581 -19.00 2.93 -4.52
C GLY A 581 -19.39 3.26 -5.96
N ASP A 582 -18.46 3.81 -6.73
CA ASP A 582 -18.62 4.13 -8.15
C ASP A 582 -18.15 3.02 -9.11
N ARG A 583 -17.77 1.87 -8.57
CA ARG A 583 -17.26 0.70 -9.29
C ARG A 583 -18.31 -0.40 -9.36
N LEU A 584 -18.34 -1.08 -10.48
CA LEU A 584 -19.15 -2.29 -10.69
C LEU A 584 -18.21 -3.46 -10.99
N PHE A 585 -18.23 -4.48 -10.14
CA PHE A 585 -17.53 -5.74 -10.39
C PHE A 585 -18.50 -6.77 -10.96
N ARG A 586 -18.03 -7.52 -11.94
CA ARG A 586 -18.80 -8.57 -12.63
C ARG A 586 -17.96 -9.84 -12.73
N GLU A 587 -18.59 -11.00 -12.62
CA GLU A 587 -17.91 -12.26 -12.88
C GLU A 587 -17.23 -12.27 -14.25
N GLY A 588 -15.97 -12.63 -14.32
CA GLY A 588 -15.12 -12.57 -15.50
C GLY A 588 -14.32 -11.27 -15.65
N ASP A 589 -14.48 -10.31 -14.76
CA ASP A 589 -13.72 -9.06 -14.82
C ASP A 589 -12.23 -9.26 -14.53
N LYS A 590 -11.41 -8.53 -15.27
CA LYS A 590 -10.00 -8.35 -15.00
C LYS A 590 -9.81 -7.30 -13.90
N VAL A 591 -9.22 -7.72 -12.79
CA VAL A 591 -9.01 -6.86 -11.62
C VAL A 591 -7.55 -6.85 -11.20
N MET A 592 -7.19 -5.87 -10.39
CA MET A 592 -5.85 -5.71 -9.82
C MET A 592 -5.97 -5.33 -8.34
N GLN A 593 -5.16 -5.96 -7.50
CA GLN A 593 -4.92 -5.54 -6.14
C GLN A 593 -4.18 -4.21 -6.12
N ILE A 594 -4.65 -3.23 -5.35
CA ILE A 594 -4.08 -1.88 -5.35
C ILE A 594 -3.40 -1.49 -4.03
N LYS A 595 -3.42 -2.37 -3.06
CA LYS A 595 -2.73 -2.26 -1.76
C LYS A 595 -2.03 -3.58 -1.45
N ASN A 596 -0.97 -3.54 -0.64
CA ASN A 596 -0.43 -4.78 -0.08
C ASN A 596 -1.34 -5.23 1.06
N ASN A 597 -1.79 -6.48 1.02
CA ASN A 597 -2.54 -7.11 2.10
C ASN A 597 -1.86 -8.42 2.48
N TYR A 598 -1.11 -8.40 3.57
CA TYR A 598 -0.29 -9.53 4.03
C TYR A 598 -1.08 -10.60 4.76
N GLN A 599 -2.31 -10.29 5.19
CA GLN A 599 -3.17 -11.19 5.97
C GLN A 599 -4.20 -11.90 5.09
N LEU A 600 -4.41 -11.44 3.87
CA LEU A 600 -5.41 -12.01 2.98
C LEU A 600 -5.00 -13.40 2.53
N GLU A 601 -5.81 -14.38 2.89
CA GLU A 601 -5.55 -15.79 2.61
C GLU A 601 -5.83 -16.14 1.15
N TRP A 602 -4.99 -17.01 0.59
CA TRP A 602 -5.20 -17.62 -0.70
C TRP A 602 -5.07 -19.14 -0.63
N GLU A 603 -5.80 -19.82 -1.48
CA GLU A 603 -5.73 -21.28 -1.62
C GLU A 603 -5.67 -21.70 -3.09
N VAL A 604 -4.95 -22.79 -3.35
CA VAL A 604 -4.97 -23.49 -4.63
C VAL A 604 -5.69 -24.82 -4.43
N SER A 605 -6.78 -25.03 -5.19
CA SER A 605 -7.59 -26.22 -5.05
C SER A 605 -7.64 -27.06 -6.33
N THR A 606 -7.73 -28.38 -6.18
CA THR A 606 -8.02 -29.28 -7.31
C THR A 606 -9.42 -29.02 -7.88
N ARG A 607 -9.69 -29.56 -9.07
CA ARG A 607 -11.04 -29.56 -9.66
C ARG A 607 -12.11 -30.24 -8.78
N TYR A 608 -11.69 -31.03 -7.79
CA TYR A 608 -12.54 -31.73 -6.84
C TYR A 608 -12.68 -31.01 -5.49
N GLY A 609 -12.16 -29.78 -5.38
CA GLY A 609 -12.25 -28.96 -4.17
C GLY A 609 -11.27 -29.33 -3.05
N MET A 610 -10.27 -30.17 -3.31
CA MET A 610 -9.21 -30.45 -2.33
C MET A 610 -8.11 -29.36 -2.44
N THR A 611 -7.80 -28.73 -1.32
CA THR A 611 -6.72 -27.73 -1.24
C THR A 611 -5.37 -28.43 -1.42
N ILE A 612 -4.58 -27.98 -2.40
CA ILE A 612 -3.23 -28.46 -2.69
C ILE A 612 -2.21 -27.59 -1.98
N ASP A 613 -2.45 -26.27 -2.00
CA ASP A 613 -1.57 -25.28 -1.42
C ASP A 613 -2.36 -24.13 -0.83
N LYS A 614 -1.81 -23.47 0.18
CA LYS A 614 -2.41 -22.29 0.81
C LYS A 614 -1.35 -21.38 1.37
N GLY A 615 -1.66 -20.11 1.44
CA GLY A 615 -0.75 -19.13 2.02
C GLY A 615 -1.48 -17.82 2.30
N VAL A 616 -0.71 -16.81 2.66
CA VAL A 616 -1.20 -15.47 2.94
C VAL A 616 -0.45 -14.46 2.10
N GLY A 617 -1.11 -13.33 1.85
CA GLY A 617 -0.53 -12.19 1.15
C GLY A 617 -0.95 -12.07 -0.32
N VAL A 618 -1.55 -10.92 -0.64
CA VAL A 618 -1.84 -10.45 -1.99
C VAL A 618 -1.28 -9.04 -2.11
N PHE A 619 -0.54 -8.78 -3.20
CA PHE A 619 0.29 -7.59 -3.26
C PHE A 619 -0.18 -6.59 -4.31
N ASN A 620 0.16 -5.33 -4.10
CA ASN A 620 -0.11 -4.27 -5.05
C ASN A 620 0.48 -4.60 -6.43
N GLY A 621 -0.38 -4.57 -7.46
CA GLY A 621 -0.03 -4.96 -8.83
C GLY A 621 -0.42 -6.39 -9.21
N ASP A 622 -0.77 -7.27 -8.26
CA ASP A 622 -1.27 -8.60 -8.59
C ASP A 622 -2.56 -8.49 -9.40
N MET A 623 -2.62 -9.20 -10.52
CA MET A 623 -3.78 -9.20 -11.41
C MET A 623 -4.50 -10.53 -11.36
N GLY A 624 -5.82 -10.47 -11.33
CA GLY A 624 -6.68 -11.64 -11.29
C GLY A 624 -7.96 -11.48 -12.11
N ILE A 625 -8.74 -12.55 -12.11
CA ILE A 625 -10.07 -12.61 -12.72
C ILE A 625 -11.10 -12.87 -11.64
N VAL A 626 -12.17 -12.09 -11.61
CA VAL A 626 -13.32 -12.35 -10.74
C VAL A 626 -13.98 -13.65 -11.17
N LYS A 627 -13.94 -14.66 -10.33
CA LYS A 627 -14.51 -15.99 -10.63
C LYS A 627 -15.92 -16.15 -10.13
N GLU A 628 -16.20 -15.64 -8.95
CA GLU A 628 -17.50 -15.79 -8.30
C GLU A 628 -17.82 -14.57 -7.45
N ILE A 629 -19.08 -14.15 -7.50
CA ILE A 629 -19.64 -13.15 -6.60
C ILE A 629 -20.72 -13.85 -5.77
N ASN A 630 -20.45 -14.04 -4.48
CA ASN A 630 -21.35 -14.72 -3.56
C ASN A 630 -22.07 -13.68 -2.69
N SER A 631 -23.32 -13.40 -3.02
CA SER A 631 -24.15 -12.43 -2.28
C SER A 631 -24.57 -12.94 -0.91
N TYR A 632 -24.44 -14.23 -0.63
CA TYR A 632 -24.82 -14.82 0.65
C TYR A 632 -23.68 -14.76 1.66
N GLU A 633 -22.45 -15.03 1.20
CA GLU A 633 -21.24 -14.90 2.00
C GLU A 633 -20.69 -13.49 2.01
N GLU A 634 -21.31 -12.59 1.21
CA GLU A 634 -20.82 -11.23 0.96
C GLU A 634 -19.35 -11.19 0.51
N THR A 635 -18.99 -12.07 -0.43
CA THR A 635 -17.62 -12.22 -0.91
C THR A 635 -17.52 -12.11 -2.42
N VAL A 636 -16.37 -11.67 -2.88
CA VAL A 636 -15.91 -11.74 -4.27
C VAL A 636 -14.67 -12.62 -4.32
N THR A 637 -14.74 -13.70 -5.07
CA THR A 637 -13.59 -14.61 -5.26
C THR A 637 -12.82 -14.23 -6.51
N VAL A 638 -11.53 -13.99 -6.37
CA VAL A 638 -10.62 -13.63 -7.47
C VAL A 638 -9.60 -14.75 -7.66
N GLU A 639 -9.42 -15.20 -8.89
CA GLU A 639 -8.34 -16.10 -9.27
C GLU A 639 -7.15 -15.28 -9.76
N TYR A 640 -6.04 -15.40 -9.08
CA TYR A 640 -4.74 -14.86 -9.46
C TYR A 640 -3.88 -15.87 -10.22
N ASP A 641 -2.69 -15.46 -10.60
CA ASP A 641 -1.69 -16.36 -11.21
C ASP A 641 -1.47 -17.60 -10.33
N GLU A 642 -1.11 -18.73 -10.96
CA GLU A 642 -0.91 -20.03 -10.31
C GLU A 642 -2.18 -20.64 -9.69
N GLN A 643 -3.34 -20.22 -10.18
CA GLN A 643 -4.66 -20.66 -9.72
C GLN A 643 -4.92 -20.35 -8.22
N ARG A 644 -4.23 -19.34 -7.67
CA ARG A 644 -4.48 -18.86 -6.30
C ARG A 644 -5.85 -18.20 -6.23
N MET A 645 -6.74 -18.80 -5.46
CA MET A 645 -8.10 -18.28 -5.21
C MET A 645 -8.10 -17.45 -3.95
N VAL A 646 -8.57 -16.23 -4.03
CA VAL A 646 -8.66 -15.28 -2.91
C VAL A 646 -10.10 -14.86 -2.73
N LYS A 647 -10.63 -14.97 -1.51
CA LYS A 647 -11.97 -14.50 -1.15
C LYS A 647 -11.89 -13.12 -0.51
N TYR A 648 -12.46 -12.13 -1.16
CA TYR A 648 -12.58 -10.76 -0.66
C TYR A 648 -13.95 -10.57 -0.02
N PRO A 649 -14.03 -10.34 1.30
CA PRO A 649 -15.24 -9.79 1.89
C PRO A 649 -15.58 -8.43 1.24
N TYR A 650 -16.84 -8.06 1.18
CA TYR A 650 -17.27 -6.82 0.49
C TYR A 650 -16.62 -5.55 1.03
N ASN A 651 -16.27 -5.50 2.31
CA ASN A 651 -15.56 -4.37 2.92
C ASN A 651 -14.12 -4.21 2.39
N LEU A 652 -13.48 -5.29 1.90
CA LEU A 652 -12.13 -5.23 1.30
C LEU A 652 -12.14 -4.95 -0.21
N LEU A 653 -13.29 -4.75 -0.84
CA LEU A 653 -13.36 -4.42 -2.27
C LEU A 653 -12.75 -3.05 -2.61
N GLU A 654 -12.48 -2.21 -1.64
CA GLU A 654 -11.68 -0.99 -1.84
C GLU A 654 -10.25 -1.29 -2.33
N GLU A 655 -9.71 -2.46 -2.02
CA GLU A 655 -8.39 -2.92 -2.42
C GLU A 655 -8.32 -3.44 -3.86
N LEU A 656 -9.48 -3.61 -4.52
CA LEU A 656 -9.58 -4.07 -5.91
C LEU A 656 -9.96 -2.94 -6.86
N GLU A 657 -9.35 -2.92 -8.04
CA GLU A 657 -9.74 -2.07 -9.16
C GLU A 657 -9.87 -2.90 -10.44
N LEU A 658 -10.75 -2.47 -11.37
CA LEU A 658 -10.75 -3.01 -12.72
C LEU A 658 -9.41 -2.74 -13.40
N ALA A 659 -8.90 -3.70 -14.14
CA ALA A 659 -7.54 -3.67 -14.70
C ALA A 659 -7.47 -3.87 -16.22
N TYR A 660 -8.52 -3.62 -16.96
CA TYR A 660 -8.49 -3.59 -18.44
C TYR A 660 -7.55 -2.49 -18.92
N ALA A 661 -7.58 -1.33 -18.28
CA ALA A 661 -6.61 -0.25 -18.41
C ALA A 661 -6.01 0.07 -17.04
N ILE A 662 -4.70 0.32 -17.00
CA ILE A 662 -3.97 0.75 -15.80
C ILE A 662 -3.08 1.95 -16.13
N THR A 663 -2.60 2.65 -15.10
CA THR A 663 -1.59 3.69 -15.32
C THR A 663 -0.24 3.07 -15.66
N ILE A 664 0.59 3.80 -16.41
CA ILE A 664 1.95 3.38 -16.75
C ILE A 664 2.76 3.13 -15.45
N HIS A 665 2.57 3.93 -14.40
CA HIS A 665 3.21 3.72 -13.10
C HIS A 665 2.88 2.34 -12.50
N LYS A 666 1.62 1.92 -12.58
CA LYS A 666 1.19 0.60 -12.07
C LYS A 666 1.63 -0.58 -12.93
N SER A 667 2.18 -0.33 -14.11
CA SER A 667 2.74 -1.38 -14.97
C SER A 667 4.23 -1.67 -14.70
N GLN A 668 4.87 -0.90 -13.83
CA GLN A 668 6.27 -1.13 -13.48
C GLN A 668 6.46 -2.55 -12.91
N GLY A 669 7.59 -3.18 -13.20
CA GLY A 669 7.87 -4.57 -12.83
C GLY A 669 7.09 -5.63 -13.61
N SER A 670 6.11 -5.22 -14.44
CA SER A 670 5.29 -6.14 -15.27
C SER A 670 5.69 -6.09 -16.74
N GLU A 671 5.47 -7.18 -17.45
CA GLU A 671 5.58 -7.25 -18.91
C GLU A 671 4.34 -7.94 -19.49
N TYR A 672 3.95 -7.52 -20.68
CA TYR A 672 2.74 -8.02 -21.33
C TYR A 672 3.06 -8.48 -22.77
N PRO A 673 2.40 -9.51 -23.30
CA PRO A 673 2.54 -9.92 -24.69
C PRO A 673 2.34 -8.80 -25.67
N ALA A 674 1.30 -7.98 -25.45
CA ALA A 674 1.06 -6.75 -26.20
C ALA A 674 0.58 -5.62 -25.29
N VAL A 675 1.02 -4.41 -25.61
CA VAL A 675 0.64 -3.17 -24.92
C VAL A 675 -0.01 -2.20 -25.89
N VAL A 676 -1.09 -1.57 -25.46
CA VAL A 676 -1.76 -0.51 -26.23
C VAL A 676 -1.73 0.79 -25.42
N ILE A 677 -1.24 1.88 -26.02
CA ILE A 677 -1.01 3.15 -25.33
C ILE A 677 -1.83 4.24 -26.02
N PRO A 678 -2.96 4.67 -25.43
CA PRO A 678 -3.69 5.82 -25.92
C PRO A 678 -2.97 7.12 -25.56
N LEU A 679 -2.80 8.03 -26.52
CA LEU A 679 -2.06 9.27 -26.34
C LEU A 679 -2.83 10.48 -26.91
N LEU A 680 -3.30 11.35 -26.02
CA LEU A 680 -3.78 12.70 -26.35
C LEU A 680 -3.11 13.72 -25.43
N GLN A 681 -3.40 15.00 -25.66
CA GLN A 681 -2.85 16.08 -24.85
C GLN A 681 -3.17 15.92 -23.36
N GLY A 682 -2.18 16.14 -22.53
CA GLY A 682 -2.28 16.04 -21.08
C GLY A 682 -1.28 16.97 -20.35
N PRO A 683 -1.21 16.91 -19.02
CA PRO A 683 -0.33 17.74 -18.23
C PRO A 683 1.14 17.55 -18.61
N ARG A 684 1.83 18.62 -18.95
CA ARG A 684 3.23 18.57 -19.41
C ARG A 684 4.19 17.97 -18.38
N GLN A 685 3.89 18.14 -17.09
CA GLN A 685 4.69 17.58 -16.00
C GLN A 685 4.63 16.04 -15.98
N LEU A 686 3.51 15.44 -16.41
CA LEU A 686 3.32 13.99 -16.47
C LEU A 686 3.82 13.40 -17.80
N TYR A 687 3.69 14.17 -18.90
CA TYR A 687 3.98 13.71 -20.26
C TYR A 687 5.46 13.94 -20.60
N HIS A 688 6.33 13.13 -19.99
CA HIS A 688 7.77 13.19 -20.20
C HIS A 688 8.33 11.89 -20.78
N ARG A 689 9.58 11.96 -21.23
CA ARG A 689 10.31 10.89 -21.91
C ARG A 689 10.31 9.56 -21.15
N ASN A 690 10.60 9.57 -19.85
CA ASN A 690 10.75 8.36 -19.04
C ASN A 690 9.41 7.63 -18.85
N LEU A 691 8.29 8.37 -18.83
CA LEU A 691 6.96 7.76 -18.81
C LEU A 691 6.71 6.97 -20.10
N LEU A 692 6.99 7.59 -21.26
CA LEU A 692 6.83 6.92 -22.55
C LEU A 692 7.78 5.72 -22.69
N TYR A 693 9.04 5.90 -22.29
CA TYR A 693 10.03 4.83 -22.26
C TYR A 693 9.56 3.64 -21.42
N THR A 694 9.09 3.90 -20.21
CA THR A 694 8.58 2.84 -19.32
C THR A 694 7.39 2.13 -19.95
N ALA A 695 6.45 2.87 -20.57
CA ALA A 695 5.28 2.26 -21.21
C ALA A 695 5.65 1.34 -22.38
N VAL A 696 6.55 1.78 -23.25
CA VAL A 696 7.00 1.02 -24.43
C VAL A 696 7.75 -0.25 -23.99
N THR A 697 8.60 -0.15 -22.98
CA THR A 697 9.37 -1.29 -22.46
C THR A 697 8.56 -2.34 -21.72
N ARG A 698 7.26 -2.14 -21.50
CA ARG A 698 6.35 -3.15 -20.94
C ARG A 698 5.87 -4.18 -21.96
N ALA A 699 6.08 -3.94 -23.27
CA ALA A 699 5.64 -4.85 -24.32
C ALA A 699 6.72 -5.89 -24.64
N LYS A 700 6.33 -7.17 -24.67
CA LYS A 700 7.22 -8.28 -25.10
C LYS A 700 7.27 -8.44 -26.63
N HIS A 701 6.09 -8.46 -27.27
CA HIS A 701 5.97 -8.83 -28.69
C HIS A 701 5.37 -7.74 -29.55
N CYS A 702 4.55 -6.85 -28.99
CA CYS A 702 3.91 -5.78 -29.76
C CYS A 702 3.55 -4.58 -28.89
N VAL A 703 3.90 -3.40 -29.34
CA VAL A 703 3.36 -2.13 -28.81
C VAL A 703 2.60 -1.41 -29.90
N THR A 704 1.41 -0.91 -29.56
CA THR A 704 0.60 -0.09 -30.44
C THR A 704 0.21 1.20 -29.74
N LEU A 705 0.69 2.32 -30.24
CA LEU A 705 0.28 3.64 -29.78
C LEU A 705 -0.90 4.12 -30.64
N VAL A 706 -1.91 4.73 -29.99
CA VAL A 706 -3.10 5.24 -30.67
C VAL A 706 -3.35 6.68 -30.21
N GLY A 707 -3.18 7.64 -31.10
CA GLY A 707 -3.43 9.04 -30.72
C GLY A 707 -2.69 10.06 -31.55
N SER A 708 -2.24 11.13 -30.88
CA SER A 708 -1.57 12.27 -31.49
C SER A 708 -0.06 12.02 -31.62
N ASP A 709 0.44 12.07 -32.86
CA ASP A 709 1.87 12.03 -33.15
C ASP A 709 2.62 13.25 -32.63
N THR A 710 1.98 14.40 -32.58
CA THR A 710 2.55 15.61 -31.99
C THR A 710 2.85 15.39 -30.50
N VAL A 711 1.87 14.87 -29.75
CA VAL A 711 2.05 14.57 -28.31
C VAL A 711 3.16 13.55 -28.09
N PHE A 712 3.22 12.51 -28.92
CA PHE A 712 4.27 11.50 -28.89
C PHE A 712 5.67 12.12 -29.05
N GLN A 713 5.84 12.98 -30.06
CA GLN A 713 7.12 13.67 -30.29
C GLN A 713 7.46 14.69 -29.19
N GLU A 714 6.45 15.35 -28.63
CA GLU A 714 6.64 16.26 -27.50
C GLU A 714 7.12 15.50 -26.26
N MET A 715 6.56 14.32 -25.98
CA MET A 715 7.01 13.47 -24.87
C MET A 715 8.48 13.05 -25.03
N ILE A 716 8.90 12.66 -26.25
CA ILE A 716 10.30 12.31 -26.53
C ILE A 716 11.25 13.49 -26.23
N ARG A 717 10.84 14.70 -26.59
CA ARG A 717 11.64 15.92 -26.37
C ARG A 717 11.61 16.38 -24.91
N ASN A 718 10.56 16.04 -24.18
CA ASN A 718 10.39 16.46 -22.79
C ASN A 718 11.27 15.61 -21.86
N ALA A 719 12.47 16.10 -21.57
CA ALA A 719 13.40 15.47 -20.62
C ALA A 719 13.11 15.86 -19.16
N ASN A 720 12.18 16.80 -18.93
CA ASN A 720 11.87 17.28 -17.60
C ASN A 720 11.08 16.22 -16.84
N GLU A 721 11.79 15.29 -16.24
CA GLU A 721 11.28 14.48 -15.15
C GLU A 721 11.09 15.41 -13.94
N GLN A 722 10.05 15.18 -13.16
CA GLN A 722 9.88 15.91 -11.91
C GLN A 722 11.07 15.58 -11.00
N ASP A 723 12.00 16.52 -10.86
CA ASP A 723 13.16 16.35 -10.01
C ASP A 723 12.69 16.15 -8.57
N ARG A 724 13.12 15.04 -7.98
CA ARG A 724 12.87 14.76 -6.59
C ARG A 724 13.91 15.46 -5.73
N ASN A 725 13.42 16.11 -4.69
CA ASN A 725 14.30 16.67 -3.68
C ASN A 725 14.83 15.55 -2.79
N THR A 726 16.06 15.13 -3.05
CA THR A 726 16.80 14.11 -2.31
C THR A 726 18.24 14.55 -2.16
N SER A 727 18.90 14.23 -1.08
CA SER A 727 20.31 14.51 -0.83
C SER A 727 21.15 13.26 -0.55
N LEU A 728 20.62 12.09 -0.85
CA LEU A 728 21.34 10.83 -0.63
C LEU A 728 22.71 10.80 -1.35
N HIS A 729 22.76 11.26 -2.61
CA HIS A 729 24.02 11.32 -3.37
C HIS A 729 25.06 12.25 -2.73
N GLU A 730 24.63 13.40 -2.16
CA GLU A 730 25.52 14.34 -1.45
C GLU A 730 26.05 13.70 -0.17
N ARG A 731 25.15 13.06 0.62
CA ARG A 731 25.51 12.38 1.86
C ARG A 731 26.48 11.22 1.66
N ILE A 732 26.32 10.46 0.59
CA ILE A 732 27.25 9.39 0.21
C ILE A 732 28.64 9.99 -0.08
N ARG A 733 28.71 11.11 -0.80
CA ARG A 733 29.98 11.81 -1.08
C ARG A 733 30.63 12.40 0.17
N GLU A 734 29.82 12.87 1.14
CA GLU A 734 30.32 13.42 2.40
C GLU A 734 31.04 12.36 3.28
N LEU A 735 30.82 11.06 3.02
CA LEU A 735 31.41 9.94 3.78
C LEU A 735 32.71 9.39 3.15
N GLN A 736 33.05 9.80 1.93
CA GLN A 736 34.33 9.47 1.28
C GLN A 736 35.44 10.42 1.75
#